data_1aff2766bc0532e34bd72650d488722a
#
_entry.id   1aff2766bc0532e34bd72650d488722a
#
_cell.length_a   1.000
_cell.length_b   1.000
_cell.length_c   1.000
_cell.angle_alpha   90.00
_cell.angle_beta   90.00
_cell.angle_gamma   90.00
#
_symmetry.space_group_name_H-M   'P 1'
#
loop_
_entity.id
_entity.type
_entity.pdbx_description
1 polymer ?
#
loop_
_entity_poly.entity_id
_entity_poly.type
_entity_poly.pdbx_seq_one_letter_code
_entity_poly.pdbx_strand_id
1 'polypeptide(L)'
;MDQRFVLRSEYQPSGDQPEAIAGLAQGIRSGLRDQVLLGVTGSGKTFTMAKVIEEVQLPTLVLAHNKTLAAQLYSEFKEFFPENAVGYFVSYYDYYQPEAYVPQTDLYIEKDSSINDEIDRLRHAATSSLFQRKDVIIVASVSCIYGLGSPEDYEAMTLSLKSGEFKERNQILRRLVGIQYSRNDLGFTRGTFRVRGDVIEIIPVYGENIIRIELFGDEVERIIEMDPLTGEVLQNMEEVMIYPATHYITSEEKRKLAIQSIEAELEEQLRKFNEEGKLLEAQRLEQRTRFDLEMMNEVGFCQGIENYSRHLTGRGPGEAPATLLDYFPKDFLMFIDESHMSVPQIGGMYAGDRSRKETLVKYGFRLPSALDNRPLQFGEFEQRLHQVVYVSATPGPYEMKRTQKVVEQIIRPTGLVDPEIDVRPVKGQIDDLMEEIRQRVARNERVLVTTLTKKMAEDLTEYLEGVGIRVRYLHSEVQTLERIVIIRDLRMGKFDVLVGINLLREGLDLPEVSLVAILDADKEGFLRSETSLIQTIGRAARNVQGKVIMYADHNTDSMTRAINETNRRRAIQMRYNETHGITPESVRKAVRDLISAEQAAEDKVAYEAQKLPKLSPAEIKAKIDQLETEMLKAAGDLEFERAAELRDEMRNWEKLLGKKEPA
;
A
#
# COMPACT_ATOMS: atom_id res chain seq x y z
N MET A 1 -28.59 -1.45 -12.25
CA MET A 1 -27.71 -2.49 -12.81
C MET A 1 -27.67 -3.65 -11.83
N ASP A 2 -27.61 -4.89 -12.30
CA ASP A 2 -27.48 -6.06 -11.43
C ASP A 2 -26.08 -5.99 -10.79
N GLN A 3 -26.01 -5.72 -9.49
CA GLN A 3 -24.76 -5.55 -8.74
C GLN A 3 -24.16 -6.92 -8.41
N ARG A 4 -23.79 -7.68 -9.45
CA ARG A 4 -23.15 -8.99 -9.31
C ARG A 4 -21.74 -8.97 -9.84
N PHE A 5 -20.88 -9.77 -9.23
CA PHE A 5 -19.56 -10.01 -9.79
C PHE A 5 -19.66 -10.84 -11.07
N VAL A 6 -19.11 -10.31 -12.16
CA VAL A 6 -19.02 -10.96 -13.45
C VAL A 6 -17.58 -11.01 -13.90
N LEU A 7 -16.97 -12.18 -13.86
CA LEU A 7 -15.58 -12.37 -14.23
C LEU A 7 -15.42 -12.40 -15.75
N ARG A 8 -14.51 -11.59 -16.28
CA ARG A 8 -14.10 -11.56 -17.69
C ARG A 8 -12.69 -12.10 -17.81
N SER A 9 -12.52 -13.25 -18.44
CA SER A 9 -11.20 -13.86 -18.63
C SER A 9 -11.23 -14.81 -19.83
N GLU A 10 -10.11 -14.82 -20.57
CA GLU A 10 -9.86 -15.84 -21.60
C GLU A 10 -9.42 -17.18 -21.00
N TYR A 11 -9.02 -17.18 -19.72
CA TYR A 11 -8.57 -18.36 -19.02
C TYR A 11 -9.75 -19.20 -18.52
N GLN A 12 -9.59 -20.53 -18.61
CA GLN A 12 -10.48 -21.51 -17.99
C GLN A 12 -9.77 -22.20 -16.82
N PRO A 13 -10.49 -22.55 -15.76
CA PRO A 13 -9.92 -23.31 -14.64
C PRO A 13 -9.26 -24.60 -15.11
N SER A 14 -8.02 -24.85 -14.70
CA SER A 14 -7.24 -26.04 -15.09
C SER A 14 -6.42 -26.56 -13.92
N GLY A 15 -5.93 -27.81 -14.05
CA GLY A 15 -5.21 -28.47 -12.96
C GLY A 15 -6.09 -28.66 -11.72
N ASP A 16 -5.60 -28.24 -10.57
CA ASP A 16 -6.32 -28.31 -9.29
C ASP A 16 -7.32 -27.17 -9.10
N GLN A 17 -7.34 -26.17 -9.98
CA GLN A 17 -8.18 -24.97 -9.81
C GLN A 17 -9.69 -25.30 -9.72
N PRO A 18 -10.28 -26.19 -10.55
CA PRO A 18 -11.72 -26.51 -10.44
C PRO A 18 -12.08 -27.04 -9.06
N GLU A 19 -11.29 -27.96 -8.53
CA GLU A 19 -11.52 -28.57 -7.21
C GLU A 19 -11.26 -27.55 -6.09
N ALA A 20 -10.24 -26.70 -6.23
CA ALA A 20 -9.93 -25.65 -5.27
C ALA A 20 -11.03 -24.60 -5.20
N ILE A 21 -11.55 -24.14 -6.33
CA ILE A 21 -12.67 -23.19 -6.41
C ILE A 21 -13.91 -23.79 -5.75
N ALA A 22 -14.32 -24.97 -6.18
CA ALA A 22 -15.50 -25.65 -5.62
C ALA A 22 -15.34 -25.90 -4.12
N GLY A 23 -14.16 -26.36 -3.71
CA GLY A 23 -13.84 -26.64 -2.31
C GLY A 23 -13.92 -25.42 -1.40
N LEU A 24 -13.35 -24.29 -1.80
CA LEU A 24 -13.40 -23.03 -1.05
C LEU A 24 -14.80 -22.44 -1.04
N ALA A 25 -15.47 -22.36 -2.20
CA ALA A 25 -16.81 -21.81 -2.31
C ALA A 25 -17.83 -22.61 -1.48
N GLN A 26 -17.74 -23.96 -1.48
CA GLN A 26 -18.55 -24.80 -0.62
C GLN A 26 -18.30 -24.52 0.86
N GLY A 27 -17.02 -24.37 1.26
CA GLY A 27 -16.63 -24.02 2.63
C GLY A 27 -17.24 -22.68 3.06
N ILE A 28 -17.18 -21.66 2.21
CA ILE A 28 -17.78 -20.35 2.46
C ILE A 28 -19.29 -20.46 2.63
N ARG A 29 -19.98 -21.14 1.71
CA ARG A 29 -21.45 -21.33 1.78
C ARG A 29 -21.90 -22.14 3.00
N SER A 30 -21.04 -23.05 3.49
CA SER A 30 -21.33 -23.82 4.72
C SER A 30 -20.93 -23.10 6.00
N GLY A 31 -20.46 -21.84 5.92
CA GLY A 31 -20.14 -21.01 7.07
C GLY A 31 -18.80 -21.32 7.72
N LEU A 32 -17.88 -22.01 7.04
CA LEU A 32 -16.51 -22.17 7.55
C LEU A 32 -15.85 -20.80 7.68
N ARG A 33 -15.31 -20.51 8.86
CA ARG A 33 -14.70 -19.24 9.16
C ARG A 33 -13.30 -19.11 8.59
N ASP A 34 -12.48 -20.13 8.80
CA ASP A 34 -11.04 -20.11 8.48
C ASP A 34 -10.73 -21.26 7.51
N GLN A 35 -10.25 -20.92 6.30
CA GLN A 35 -9.82 -21.88 5.28
C GLN A 35 -8.43 -21.52 4.78
N VAL A 36 -7.67 -22.49 4.30
CA VAL A 36 -6.33 -22.28 3.71
C VAL A 36 -6.36 -22.73 2.25
N LEU A 37 -5.92 -21.86 1.34
CA LEU A 37 -5.52 -22.21 -0.02
C LEU A 37 -3.99 -22.37 -0.03
N LEU A 38 -3.52 -23.63 0.03
CA LEU A 38 -2.11 -23.95 -0.15
C LEU A 38 -1.80 -24.00 -1.65
N GLY A 39 -1.41 -22.84 -2.20
CA GLY A 39 -1.18 -22.71 -3.64
C GLY A 39 0.28 -22.44 -3.96
N VAL A 40 0.91 -23.31 -4.75
CA VAL A 40 2.31 -23.10 -5.16
C VAL A 40 2.47 -21.86 -6.03
N THR A 41 3.68 -21.35 -6.11
CA THR A 41 3.98 -20.22 -6.99
C THR A 41 3.73 -20.60 -8.46
N GLY A 42 2.95 -19.77 -9.17
CA GLY A 42 2.60 -20.00 -10.58
C GLY A 42 1.42 -20.95 -10.81
N SER A 43 0.71 -21.39 -9.77
CA SER A 43 -0.52 -22.21 -9.93
C SER A 43 -1.77 -21.40 -10.29
N GLY A 44 -1.69 -20.06 -10.34
CA GLY A 44 -2.82 -19.20 -10.67
C GLY A 44 -3.74 -18.89 -9.48
N LYS A 45 -3.18 -18.71 -8.28
CA LYS A 45 -3.93 -18.39 -7.05
C LYS A 45 -4.88 -17.21 -7.21
N THR A 46 -4.44 -16.10 -7.86
CA THR A 46 -5.28 -14.91 -8.09
C THR A 46 -6.52 -15.25 -8.92
N PHE A 47 -6.37 -16.06 -9.96
CA PHE A 47 -7.51 -16.51 -10.76
C PHE A 47 -8.48 -17.38 -9.96
N THR A 48 -7.96 -18.25 -9.10
CA THR A 48 -8.77 -19.05 -8.17
C THR A 48 -9.55 -18.17 -7.20
N MET A 49 -8.89 -17.15 -6.60
CA MET A 49 -9.57 -16.17 -5.75
C MET A 49 -10.69 -15.46 -6.51
N ALA A 50 -10.41 -14.99 -7.74
CA ALA A 50 -11.40 -14.31 -8.58
C ALA A 50 -12.60 -15.20 -8.89
N LYS A 51 -12.38 -16.47 -9.22
CA LYS A 51 -13.45 -17.45 -9.46
C LYS A 51 -14.27 -17.73 -8.20
N VAL A 52 -13.65 -17.81 -7.04
CA VAL A 52 -14.37 -17.96 -5.75
C VAL A 52 -15.24 -16.73 -5.50
N ILE A 53 -14.73 -15.50 -5.72
CA ILE A 53 -15.52 -14.26 -5.55
C ILE A 53 -16.73 -14.26 -6.48
N GLU A 54 -16.54 -14.61 -7.77
CA GLU A 54 -17.64 -14.73 -8.73
C GLU A 54 -18.69 -15.75 -8.26
N GLU A 55 -18.27 -16.86 -7.68
CA GLU A 55 -19.17 -17.93 -7.27
C GLU A 55 -19.94 -17.63 -5.97
N VAL A 56 -19.31 -16.94 -5.01
CA VAL A 56 -19.92 -16.66 -3.70
C VAL A 56 -20.64 -15.32 -3.63
N GLN A 57 -20.32 -14.37 -4.51
CA GLN A 57 -20.99 -13.07 -4.62
C GLN A 57 -20.97 -12.23 -3.33
N LEU A 58 -19.87 -12.26 -2.57
CA LEU A 58 -19.69 -11.46 -1.35
C LEU A 58 -18.74 -10.29 -1.57
N PRO A 59 -19.00 -9.10 -1.00
CA PRO A 59 -18.01 -8.03 -0.93
C PRO A 59 -16.70 -8.57 -0.37
N THR A 60 -15.59 -8.24 -0.99
CA THR A 60 -14.33 -8.91 -0.71
C THR A 60 -13.21 -7.95 -0.39
N LEU A 61 -12.47 -8.23 0.68
CA LEU A 61 -11.20 -7.57 1.01
C LEU A 61 -10.04 -8.54 0.73
N VAL A 62 -9.10 -8.10 -0.12
CA VAL A 62 -7.86 -8.83 -0.40
C VAL A 62 -6.71 -8.11 0.27
N LEU A 63 -6.10 -8.74 1.27
CA LEU A 63 -4.99 -8.17 2.01
C LEU A 63 -3.66 -8.68 1.46
N ALA A 64 -2.76 -7.75 1.11
CA ALA A 64 -1.38 -8.00 0.71
C ALA A 64 -0.41 -7.37 1.73
N HIS A 65 0.75 -8.00 1.95
CA HIS A 65 1.71 -7.55 2.96
C HIS A 65 2.53 -6.30 2.55
N ASN A 66 2.54 -5.90 1.27
CA ASN A 66 3.23 -4.70 0.78
C ASN A 66 2.48 -4.01 -0.36
N LYS A 67 2.86 -2.74 -0.67
CA LYS A 67 2.24 -1.93 -1.72
C LYS A 67 2.41 -2.54 -3.12
N THR A 68 3.56 -3.10 -3.44
CA THR A 68 3.88 -3.66 -4.77
C THR A 68 2.99 -4.86 -5.09
N LEU A 69 2.85 -5.80 -4.14
CA LEU A 69 1.95 -6.93 -4.32
C LEU A 69 0.49 -6.49 -4.38
N ALA A 70 0.10 -5.52 -3.54
CA ALA A 70 -1.25 -4.95 -3.59
C ALA A 70 -1.55 -4.30 -4.95
N ALA A 71 -0.61 -3.56 -5.54
CA ALA A 71 -0.76 -2.96 -6.87
C ALA A 71 -0.89 -4.02 -7.97
N GLN A 72 -0.09 -5.08 -7.90
CA GLN A 72 -0.19 -6.20 -8.84
C GLN A 72 -1.57 -6.87 -8.75
N LEU A 73 -2.02 -7.23 -7.55
CA LEU A 73 -3.32 -7.86 -7.33
C LEU A 73 -4.47 -6.93 -7.76
N TYR A 74 -4.38 -5.63 -7.46
CA TYR A 74 -5.36 -4.65 -7.90
C TYR A 74 -5.49 -4.62 -9.43
N SER A 75 -4.36 -4.60 -10.15
CA SER A 75 -4.36 -4.65 -11.62
C SER A 75 -4.98 -5.94 -12.15
N GLU A 76 -4.60 -7.11 -11.58
CA GLU A 76 -5.14 -8.40 -11.98
C GLU A 76 -6.66 -8.49 -11.72
N PHE A 77 -7.14 -8.06 -10.53
CA PHE A 77 -8.57 -8.04 -10.23
C PHE A 77 -9.35 -7.07 -11.11
N LYS A 78 -8.78 -5.91 -11.45
CA LYS A 78 -9.41 -4.94 -12.35
C LYS A 78 -9.55 -5.47 -13.78
N GLU A 79 -8.57 -6.27 -14.25
CA GLU A 79 -8.67 -6.98 -15.52
C GLU A 79 -9.75 -8.08 -15.48
N PHE A 80 -9.87 -8.83 -14.36
CA PHE A 80 -10.87 -9.86 -14.19
C PHE A 80 -12.30 -9.33 -13.98
N PHE A 81 -12.45 -8.17 -13.38
CA PHE A 81 -13.73 -7.56 -13.02
C PHE A 81 -13.87 -6.13 -13.55
N PRO A 82 -13.85 -5.93 -14.89
CA PRO A 82 -13.86 -4.59 -15.49
C PRO A 82 -15.15 -3.80 -15.23
N GLU A 83 -16.27 -4.47 -14.96
CA GLU A 83 -17.59 -3.86 -14.76
C GLU A 83 -17.91 -3.68 -13.25
N ASN A 84 -17.10 -4.27 -12.36
CA ASN A 84 -17.31 -4.24 -10.92
C ASN A 84 -16.41 -3.20 -10.22
N ALA A 85 -16.74 -2.86 -8.99
CA ALA A 85 -15.96 -1.91 -8.22
C ALA A 85 -14.71 -2.58 -7.63
N VAL A 86 -13.57 -2.39 -8.28
CA VAL A 86 -12.27 -2.81 -7.74
C VAL A 86 -11.56 -1.60 -7.16
N GLY A 87 -11.35 -1.57 -5.85
CA GLY A 87 -10.73 -0.49 -5.10
C GLY A 87 -9.30 -0.81 -4.67
N TYR A 88 -8.49 0.23 -4.48
CA TYR A 88 -7.10 0.14 -3.99
C TYR A 88 -6.94 0.92 -2.71
N PHE A 89 -6.49 0.27 -1.64
CA PHE A 89 -6.40 0.90 -0.32
C PHE A 89 -5.06 0.58 0.36
N VAL A 90 -4.06 1.41 0.08
CA VAL A 90 -2.72 1.30 0.68
C VAL A 90 -2.35 2.60 1.39
N SER A 91 -1.18 2.67 2.01
CA SER A 91 -0.69 3.94 2.56
C SER A 91 -0.50 4.97 1.44
N TYR A 92 -1.09 6.15 1.59
CA TYR A 92 -1.02 7.25 0.62
C TYR A 92 0.24 8.11 0.73
N TYR A 93 1.18 7.75 1.60
CA TYR A 93 2.45 8.44 1.72
C TYR A 93 3.48 7.89 0.72
N ASP A 94 4.07 8.76 -0.10
CA ASP A 94 5.26 8.44 -0.90
C ASP A 94 6.49 8.45 -0.01
N TYR A 95 6.56 9.42 0.89
CA TYR A 95 7.54 9.50 1.97
C TYR A 95 6.81 9.68 3.30
N TYR A 96 7.26 8.97 4.32
CA TYR A 96 6.70 9.08 5.67
C TYR A 96 7.77 8.95 6.74
N GLN A 97 8.04 10.05 7.43
CA GLN A 97 8.81 10.09 8.66
C GLN A 97 7.84 10.30 9.82
N PRO A 98 7.62 9.30 10.66
CA PRO A 98 6.73 9.46 11.80
C PRO A 98 7.33 10.43 12.82
N GLU A 99 6.46 11.20 13.47
CA GLU A 99 6.82 12.00 14.62
C GLU A 99 7.46 11.12 15.70
N ALA A 100 8.62 11.49 16.20
CA ALA A 100 9.33 10.74 17.22
C ALA A 100 10.16 11.66 18.11
N TYR A 101 10.50 11.21 19.32
CA TYR A 101 11.40 11.88 20.20
C TYR A 101 12.45 10.90 20.73
N VAL A 102 13.73 11.32 20.68
CA VAL A 102 14.88 10.55 21.15
C VAL A 102 15.42 11.20 22.42
N PRO A 103 15.03 10.71 23.62
CA PRO A 103 15.37 11.37 24.89
C PRO A 103 16.89 11.49 25.15
N GLN A 104 17.68 10.52 24.65
CA GLN A 104 19.13 10.47 24.87
C GLN A 104 19.88 11.65 24.23
N THR A 105 19.35 12.18 23.13
CA THR A 105 19.95 13.26 22.36
C THR A 105 19.12 14.55 22.39
N ASP A 106 17.99 14.54 23.12
CA ASP A 106 16.98 15.62 23.12
C ASP A 106 16.57 16.01 21.69
N LEU A 107 16.44 15.01 20.80
CA LEU A 107 16.10 15.22 19.39
C LEU A 107 14.63 14.94 19.16
N TYR A 108 13.89 16.00 18.83
CA TYR A 108 12.54 15.88 18.31
C TYR A 108 12.55 15.78 16.79
N ILE A 109 11.94 14.74 16.27
CA ILE A 109 11.77 14.49 14.84
C ILE A 109 10.32 14.85 14.53
N GLU A 110 10.14 15.91 13.79
CA GLU A 110 8.81 16.31 13.33
C GLU A 110 8.26 15.30 12.30
N LYS A 111 6.93 15.14 12.27
CA LYS A 111 6.27 14.36 11.22
C LYS A 111 6.54 15.04 9.88
N ASP A 112 7.21 14.32 8.98
CA ASP A 112 7.40 14.75 7.60
C ASP A 112 6.77 13.70 6.66
N SER A 113 5.99 14.16 5.70
CA SER A 113 5.29 13.25 4.78
C SER A 113 4.93 13.96 3.49
N SER A 114 5.10 13.26 2.38
CA SER A 114 4.51 13.61 1.09
C SER A 114 3.33 12.70 0.79
N ILE A 115 2.21 13.29 0.41
CA ILE A 115 0.98 12.58 0.07
C ILE A 115 0.97 12.36 -1.44
N ASN A 116 0.65 11.14 -1.86
CA ASN A 116 0.34 10.80 -3.23
C ASN A 116 -1.15 11.04 -3.48
N ASP A 117 -1.46 12.07 -4.24
CA ASP A 117 -2.85 12.48 -4.52
C ASP A 117 -3.66 11.41 -5.24
N GLU A 118 -3.03 10.61 -6.09
CA GLU A 118 -3.70 9.53 -6.80
C GLU A 118 -4.06 8.37 -5.85
N ILE A 119 -3.13 7.97 -4.98
CA ILE A 119 -3.42 6.94 -3.98
C ILE A 119 -4.48 7.43 -2.99
N ASP A 120 -4.46 8.70 -2.61
CA ASP A 120 -5.48 9.29 -1.75
C ASP A 120 -6.85 9.26 -2.41
N ARG A 121 -6.95 9.62 -3.70
CA ARG A 121 -8.17 9.50 -4.51
C ARG A 121 -8.70 8.06 -4.53
N LEU A 122 -7.82 7.09 -4.79
CA LEU A 122 -8.19 5.66 -4.83
C LEU A 122 -8.68 5.15 -3.47
N ARG A 123 -8.13 5.64 -2.36
CA ARG A 123 -8.61 5.32 -1.01
C ARG A 123 -10.03 5.85 -0.77
N HIS A 124 -10.29 7.10 -1.15
CA HIS A 124 -11.64 7.66 -1.09
C HIS A 124 -12.62 6.93 -2.01
N ALA A 125 -12.20 6.57 -3.22
CA ALA A 125 -13.00 5.76 -4.13
C ALA A 125 -13.34 4.37 -3.55
N ALA A 126 -12.38 3.72 -2.90
CA ALA A 126 -12.58 2.42 -2.26
C ALA A 126 -13.61 2.51 -1.13
N THR A 127 -13.51 3.50 -0.23
CA THR A 127 -14.46 3.65 0.88
C THR A 127 -15.85 4.06 0.42
N SER A 128 -15.96 5.01 -0.53
CA SER A 128 -17.27 5.43 -1.06
C SER A 128 -18.00 4.30 -1.81
N SER A 129 -17.27 3.44 -2.52
CA SER A 129 -17.87 2.32 -3.25
C SER A 129 -18.57 1.32 -2.31
N LEU A 130 -18.09 1.13 -1.07
CA LEU A 130 -18.70 0.24 -0.08
C LEU A 130 -20.10 0.69 0.36
N PHE A 131 -20.41 2.00 0.28
CA PHE A 131 -21.76 2.52 0.56
C PHE A 131 -22.69 2.48 -0.65
N GLN A 132 -22.13 2.46 -1.87
CA GLN A 132 -22.91 2.56 -3.10
C GLN A 132 -23.20 1.20 -3.74
N ARG A 133 -22.30 0.22 -3.56
CA ARG A 133 -22.31 -1.04 -4.31
C ARG A 133 -22.14 -2.24 -3.39
N LYS A 134 -22.64 -3.39 -3.84
CA LYS A 134 -22.44 -4.70 -3.18
C LYS A 134 -21.36 -5.55 -3.85
N ASP A 135 -21.04 -5.24 -5.09
CA ASP A 135 -20.05 -5.93 -5.91
C ASP A 135 -18.69 -5.22 -5.84
N VAL A 136 -18.15 -5.14 -4.61
CA VAL A 136 -16.92 -4.41 -4.30
C VAL A 136 -15.79 -5.37 -3.92
N ILE A 137 -14.65 -5.24 -4.58
CA ILE A 137 -13.39 -5.87 -4.21
C ILE A 137 -12.40 -4.77 -3.82
N ILE A 138 -11.88 -4.79 -2.60
CA ILE A 138 -10.82 -3.86 -2.20
C ILE A 138 -9.54 -4.64 -2.00
N VAL A 139 -8.49 -4.24 -2.71
CA VAL A 139 -7.13 -4.73 -2.49
C VAL A 139 -6.40 -3.75 -1.58
N ALA A 140 -5.98 -4.21 -0.41
CA ALA A 140 -5.39 -3.38 0.61
C ALA A 140 -4.02 -3.90 1.09
N SER A 141 -3.19 -2.98 1.58
CA SER A 141 -2.05 -3.35 2.42
C SER A 141 -2.45 -3.36 3.90
N VAL A 142 -1.51 -3.64 4.78
CA VAL A 142 -1.72 -3.59 6.24
C VAL A 142 -2.24 -2.22 6.75
N SER A 143 -2.22 -1.18 5.91
CA SER A 143 -2.85 0.11 6.23
C SER A 143 -4.35 0.02 6.52
N CYS A 144 -5.03 -1.06 6.10
CA CYS A 144 -6.44 -1.31 6.37
C CYS A 144 -6.78 -1.53 7.86
N ILE A 145 -5.80 -1.83 8.72
CA ILE A 145 -5.99 -1.98 10.16
C ILE A 145 -5.71 -0.70 10.96
N TYR A 146 -5.27 0.37 10.28
CA TYR A 146 -5.06 1.67 10.93
C TYR A 146 -6.37 2.45 11.06
N GLY A 147 -6.41 3.31 12.08
CA GLY A 147 -7.56 4.17 12.35
C GLY A 147 -7.97 4.98 11.11
N LEU A 148 -9.25 4.91 10.81
CA LEU A 148 -9.95 5.67 9.81
C LEU A 148 -11.11 6.40 10.53
N GLY A 149 -11.78 7.35 9.93
CA GLY A 149 -12.96 7.97 10.54
C GLY A 149 -14.11 6.96 10.75
N SER A 150 -15.12 7.34 11.56
CA SER A 150 -16.33 6.52 11.75
C SER A 150 -17.07 6.35 10.44
N PRO A 151 -17.40 5.11 10.00
CA PRO A 151 -18.22 4.89 8.81
C PRO A 151 -19.61 5.52 8.94
N GLU A 152 -20.21 5.51 10.13
CA GLU A 152 -21.52 6.11 10.40
C GLU A 152 -21.48 7.64 10.21
N ASP A 153 -20.43 8.30 10.71
CA ASP A 153 -20.27 9.75 10.53
C ASP A 153 -19.99 10.10 9.06
N TYR A 154 -19.18 9.28 8.38
CA TYR A 154 -18.85 9.46 6.97
C TYR A 154 -20.10 9.35 6.09
N GLU A 155 -20.96 8.35 6.33
CA GLU A 155 -22.24 8.18 5.64
C GLU A 155 -23.22 9.32 5.97
N ALA A 156 -23.42 9.63 7.26
CA ALA A 156 -24.35 10.68 7.71
C ALA A 156 -23.97 12.08 7.20
N MET A 157 -22.68 12.32 6.97
CA MET A 157 -22.19 13.60 6.45
C MET A 157 -22.23 13.67 4.91
N THR A 158 -22.58 12.60 4.20
CA THR A 158 -22.71 12.61 2.74
C THR A 158 -23.81 13.58 2.28
N LEU A 159 -23.54 14.33 1.19
CA LEU A 159 -24.52 15.17 0.52
C LEU A 159 -25.19 14.38 -0.60
N SER A 160 -26.47 14.06 -0.45
CA SER A 160 -27.29 13.48 -1.51
C SER A 160 -28.13 14.56 -2.18
N LEU A 161 -28.17 14.54 -3.52
CA LEU A 161 -28.97 15.42 -4.36
C LEU A 161 -29.66 14.62 -5.46
N LYS A 162 -30.94 14.95 -5.71
CA LYS A 162 -31.75 14.35 -6.78
C LYS A 162 -32.26 15.40 -7.75
N SER A 163 -32.33 15.09 -9.02
CA SER A 163 -32.99 15.93 -10.03
C SER A 163 -34.48 16.07 -9.68
N GLY A 164 -35.00 17.32 -9.72
CA GLY A 164 -36.35 17.68 -9.28
C GLY A 164 -36.49 17.90 -7.78
N GLU A 165 -35.44 17.77 -6.97
CA GLU A 165 -35.48 18.05 -5.53
C GLU A 165 -35.41 19.55 -5.26
N PHE A 166 -36.21 20.01 -4.27
CA PHE A 166 -36.14 21.39 -3.79
C PHE A 166 -35.14 21.52 -2.64
N LYS A 167 -34.07 22.30 -2.87
CA LYS A 167 -32.99 22.49 -1.90
C LYS A 167 -32.28 23.82 -2.15
N GLU A 168 -32.35 24.72 -1.17
CA GLU A 168 -31.74 26.05 -1.28
C GLU A 168 -30.23 25.93 -1.66
N ARG A 169 -29.81 26.72 -2.66
CA ARG A 169 -28.41 26.79 -3.09
C ARG A 169 -27.45 26.99 -1.90
N ASN A 170 -27.75 27.93 -1.02
CA ASN A 170 -26.89 28.23 0.13
C ASN A 170 -26.80 27.04 1.12
N GLN A 171 -27.85 26.23 1.22
CA GLN A 171 -27.82 25.02 2.03
C GLN A 171 -26.86 23.98 1.43
N ILE A 172 -26.88 23.80 0.10
CA ILE A 172 -25.93 22.94 -0.60
C ILE A 172 -24.50 23.41 -0.36
N LEU A 173 -24.21 24.71 -0.54
CA LEU A 173 -22.89 25.29 -0.33
C LEU A 173 -22.39 25.13 1.11
N ARG A 174 -23.23 25.39 2.11
CA ARG A 174 -22.89 25.17 3.52
C ARG A 174 -22.58 23.70 3.80
N ARG A 175 -23.34 22.78 3.18
CA ARG A 175 -23.10 21.36 3.33
C ARG A 175 -21.77 20.94 2.71
N LEU A 176 -21.41 21.45 1.52
CA LEU A 176 -20.11 21.20 0.89
C LEU A 176 -18.95 21.66 1.77
N VAL A 177 -19.02 22.88 2.32
CA VAL A 177 -18.02 23.36 3.29
C VAL A 177 -18.00 22.48 4.55
N GLY A 178 -19.18 22.09 5.06
CA GLY A 178 -19.31 21.23 6.23
C GLY A 178 -18.69 19.84 6.05
N ILE A 179 -18.65 19.33 4.82
CA ILE A 179 -17.97 18.07 4.47
C ILE A 179 -16.54 18.28 3.95
N GLN A 180 -15.94 19.43 4.26
CA GLN A 180 -14.54 19.78 4.02
C GLN A 180 -14.17 20.00 2.55
N TYR A 181 -15.13 20.34 1.66
CA TYR A 181 -14.78 20.84 0.33
C TYR A 181 -14.46 22.33 0.41
N SER A 182 -13.42 22.75 -0.29
CA SER A 182 -13.01 24.15 -0.36
C SER A 182 -13.61 24.82 -1.60
N ARG A 183 -14.09 26.06 -1.45
CA ARG A 183 -14.48 26.86 -2.63
C ARG A 183 -13.24 27.38 -3.33
N ASN A 184 -13.08 27.07 -4.60
CA ASN A 184 -12.00 27.58 -5.41
C ASN A 184 -12.49 27.85 -6.84
N ASP A 185 -12.72 29.12 -7.15
CA ASP A 185 -13.25 29.53 -8.46
C ASP A 185 -12.16 29.63 -9.54
N LEU A 186 -10.87 29.69 -9.17
CA LEU A 186 -9.70 29.86 -10.07
C LEU A 186 -8.93 28.55 -10.25
N GLY A 187 -8.51 27.91 -9.17
CA GLY A 187 -7.76 26.65 -9.19
C GLY A 187 -8.66 25.46 -8.91
N PHE A 188 -9.48 25.07 -9.89
CA PHE A 188 -10.50 24.04 -9.73
C PHE A 188 -9.86 22.65 -9.78
N THR A 189 -9.70 22.03 -8.63
CA THR A 189 -9.02 20.77 -8.43
C THR A 189 -9.86 19.79 -7.58
N ARG A 190 -9.41 18.57 -7.41
CA ARG A 190 -10.03 17.55 -6.56
C ARG A 190 -10.30 18.07 -5.14
N GLY A 191 -11.48 17.78 -4.59
CA GLY A 191 -11.91 18.24 -3.26
C GLY A 191 -12.32 19.72 -3.23
N THR A 192 -12.50 20.36 -4.38
CA THR A 192 -12.98 21.73 -4.46
C THR A 192 -14.30 21.83 -5.19
N PHE A 193 -15.01 22.95 -4.94
CA PHE A 193 -16.20 23.33 -5.70
C PHE A 193 -16.11 24.79 -6.15
N ARG A 194 -16.78 25.10 -7.24
CA ARG A 194 -16.95 26.48 -7.73
C ARG A 194 -18.41 26.79 -8.00
N VAL A 195 -18.75 28.07 -7.99
CA VAL A 195 -20.14 28.52 -8.16
C VAL A 195 -20.20 29.66 -9.18
N ARG A 196 -21.03 29.49 -10.20
CA ARG A 196 -21.28 30.50 -11.22
C ARG A 196 -22.77 30.67 -11.43
N GLY A 197 -23.36 31.72 -10.85
CA GLY A 197 -24.83 31.93 -10.85
C GLY A 197 -25.54 30.77 -10.14
N ASP A 198 -26.41 30.10 -10.85
CA ASP A 198 -27.19 28.96 -10.34
C ASP A 198 -26.53 27.59 -10.67
N VAL A 199 -25.26 27.60 -11.06
CA VAL A 199 -24.51 26.40 -11.36
C VAL A 199 -23.46 26.17 -10.29
N ILE A 200 -23.43 24.95 -9.72
CA ILE A 200 -22.44 24.47 -8.78
C ILE A 200 -21.67 23.35 -9.47
N GLU A 201 -20.36 23.45 -9.52
CA GLU A 201 -19.47 22.42 -10.06
C GLU A 201 -18.56 21.91 -8.94
N ILE A 202 -18.40 20.60 -8.87
CA ILE A 202 -17.64 19.89 -7.81
C ILE A 202 -16.71 18.89 -8.47
N ILE A 203 -15.44 18.83 -8.07
CA ILE A 203 -14.58 17.68 -8.35
C ILE A 203 -14.51 16.85 -7.07
N PRO A 204 -15.20 15.67 -7.05
CA PRO A 204 -15.21 14.82 -5.87
C PRO A 204 -13.81 14.31 -5.48
N VAL A 205 -13.57 14.08 -4.19
CA VAL A 205 -12.26 13.54 -3.72
C VAL A 205 -11.98 12.13 -4.20
N TYR A 206 -13.01 11.37 -4.56
CA TYR A 206 -12.96 9.99 -5.04
C TYR A 206 -13.01 9.87 -6.57
N GLY A 207 -13.18 10.98 -7.30
CA GLY A 207 -13.35 11.00 -8.76
C GLY A 207 -12.41 12.00 -9.44
N GLU A 208 -12.39 11.93 -10.77
CA GLU A 208 -11.62 12.82 -11.64
C GLU A 208 -12.56 13.77 -12.41
N ASN A 209 -13.81 13.36 -12.60
CA ASN A 209 -14.80 14.09 -13.39
C ASN A 209 -15.48 15.18 -12.57
N ILE A 210 -15.98 16.19 -13.27
CA ILE A 210 -16.78 17.28 -12.69
C ILE A 210 -18.21 16.79 -12.52
N ILE A 211 -18.76 16.94 -11.33
CA ILE A 211 -20.20 16.87 -11.07
C ILE A 211 -20.75 18.31 -11.13
N ARG A 212 -21.60 18.57 -12.12
CA ARG A 212 -22.27 19.86 -12.29
C ARG A 212 -23.72 19.75 -11.88
N ILE A 213 -24.15 20.65 -11.01
CA ILE A 213 -25.50 20.77 -10.50
C ILE A 213 -26.07 22.10 -11.02
N GLU A 214 -27.10 22.04 -11.80
CA GLU A 214 -27.81 23.18 -12.35
C GLU A 214 -29.09 23.41 -11.54
N LEU A 215 -29.28 24.62 -11.04
CA LEU A 215 -30.43 25.01 -10.21
C LEU A 215 -31.35 25.95 -10.98
N PHE A 216 -32.67 25.80 -10.80
CA PHE A 216 -33.64 26.77 -11.19
C PHE A 216 -34.35 27.29 -9.92
N GLY A 217 -33.89 28.43 -9.42
CA GLY A 217 -34.24 28.88 -8.06
C GLY A 217 -33.70 27.93 -7.00
N ASP A 218 -34.61 27.30 -6.24
CA ASP A 218 -34.25 26.29 -5.23
C ASP A 218 -34.49 24.84 -5.69
N GLU A 219 -34.83 24.62 -6.96
CA GLU A 219 -35.02 23.32 -7.56
C GLU A 219 -33.70 22.84 -8.21
N VAL A 220 -33.26 21.61 -7.95
CA VAL A 220 -32.17 20.95 -8.67
C VAL A 220 -32.71 20.50 -10.03
N GLU A 221 -32.53 21.34 -11.06
CA GLU A 221 -33.08 21.08 -12.39
C GLU A 221 -32.35 19.90 -13.06
N ARG A 222 -31.01 19.86 -12.93
CA ARG A 222 -30.19 18.89 -13.65
C ARG A 222 -28.90 18.57 -12.90
N ILE A 223 -28.49 17.30 -12.94
CA ILE A 223 -27.18 16.82 -12.45
C ILE A 223 -26.48 16.13 -13.60
N ILE A 224 -25.25 16.54 -13.92
CA ILE A 224 -24.45 15.96 -15.01
C ILE A 224 -23.02 15.67 -14.57
N GLU A 225 -22.44 14.63 -15.13
CA GLU A 225 -21.03 14.35 -15.06
C GLU A 225 -20.33 14.80 -16.32
N MET A 226 -19.19 15.48 -16.17
CA MET A 226 -18.45 16.10 -17.28
C MET A 226 -16.96 15.77 -17.19
N ASP A 227 -16.32 15.65 -18.35
CA ASP A 227 -14.86 15.58 -18.43
C ASP A 227 -14.24 16.95 -18.12
N PRO A 228 -13.27 17.05 -17.20
CA PRO A 228 -12.68 18.33 -16.79
C PRO A 228 -11.82 18.99 -17.86
N LEU A 229 -11.28 18.25 -18.84
CA LEU A 229 -10.40 18.76 -19.89
C LEU A 229 -11.19 19.23 -21.11
N THR A 230 -12.14 18.41 -21.56
CA THR A 230 -12.92 18.68 -22.78
C THR A 230 -14.20 19.46 -22.51
N GLY A 231 -14.72 19.38 -21.28
CA GLY A 231 -16.04 19.90 -20.92
C GLY A 231 -17.19 19.08 -21.50
N GLU A 232 -16.93 17.91 -22.07
CA GLU A 232 -17.93 17.01 -22.64
C GLU A 232 -18.82 16.42 -21.54
N VAL A 233 -20.12 16.36 -21.79
CA VAL A 233 -21.09 15.73 -20.89
C VAL A 233 -20.97 14.21 -21.07
N LEU A 234 -20.51 13.53 -20.04
CA LEU A 234 -20.35 12.08 -20.04
C LEU A 234 -21.69 11.37 -19.77
N GLN A 235 -22.44 11.86 -18.78
CA GLN A 235 -23.78 11.34 -18.47
C GLN A 235 -24.67 12.34 -17.74
N ASN A 236 -26.00 12.12 -17.87
CA ASN A 236 -26.97 12.75 -16.99
C ASN A 236 -27.25 11.81 -15.81
N MET A 237 -27.33 12.37 -14.61
CA MET A 237 -27.55 11.63 -13.39
C MET A 237 -28.92 12.02 -12.79
N GLU A 238 -29.67 11.04 -12.32
CA GLU A 238 -30.91 11.30 -11.58
C GLU A 238 -30.62 11.64 -10.11
N GLU A 239 -29.54 11.06 -9.57
CA GLU A 239 -29.11 11.24 -8.19
C GLU A 239 -27.59 11.26 -8.11
N VAL A 240 -27.02 12.04 -7.20
CA VAL A 240 -25.60 12.03 -6.87
C VAL A 240 -25.38 12.02 -5.36
N MET A 241 -24.37 11.28 -4.92
CA MET A 241 -23.91 11.26 -3.54
C MET A 241 -22.49 11.82 -3.47
N ILE A 242 -22.32 12.98 -2.82
CA ILE A 242 -21.02 13.61 -2.62
C ILE A 242 -20.53 13.26 -1.21
N TYR A 243 -19.49 12.42 -1.17
CA TYR A 243 -18.88 11.97 0.08
C TYR A 243 -17.91 13.01 0.64
N PRO A 244 -17.67 13.01 1.98
CA PRO A 244 -16.76 13.95 2.62
C PRO A 244 -15.34 13.95 2.04
N ALA A 245 -14.70 15.12 2.03
CA ALA A 245 -13.33 15.28 1.53
C ALA A 245 -12.25 14.70 2.47
N THR A 246 -12.62 14.21 3.63
CA THR A 246 -11.75 13.56 4.59
C THR A 246 -12.48 12.40 5.28
N HIS A 247 -11.75 11.35 5.64
CA HIS A 247 -12.31 10.27 6.44
C HIS A 247 -12.54 10.67 7.91
N TYR A 248 -11.77 11.61 8.44
CA TYR A 248 -11.94 12.14 9.80
C TYR A 248 -12.94 13.29 9.82
N ILE A 249 -14.21 12.98 9.49
CA ILE A 249 -15.30 13.92 9.49
C ILE A 249 -16.19 13.71 10.72
N THR A 250 -16.73 14.79 11.27
CA THR A 250 -17.70 14.74 12.38
C THR A 250 -18.63 15.94 12.34
N SER A 251 -19.82 15.81 12.93
CA SER A 251 -20.77 16.93 13.01
C SER A 251 -20.25 18.06 13.91
N GLU A 252 -20.78 19.26 13.70
CA GLU A 252 -20.40 20.42 14.50
C GLU A 252 -20.68 20.21 16.00
N GLU A 253 -21.79 19.55 16.35
CA GLU A 253 -22.13 19.22 17.73
C GLU A 253 -21.10 18.26 18.35
N LYS A 254 -20.75 17.19 17.66
CA LYS A 254 -19.73 16.25 18.13
C LYS A 254 -18.36 16.92 18.26
N ARG A 255 -18.02 17.82 17.30
CA ARG A 255 -16.75 18.57 17.35
C ARG A 255 -16.68 19.46 18.58
N LYS A 256 -17.77 20.19 18.93
CA LYS A 256 -17.85 21.01 20.14
C LYS A 256 -17.64 20.17 21.40
N LEU A 257 -18.26 18.99 21.49
CA LEU A 257 -18.08 18.07 22.60
C LEU A 257 -16.63 17.53 22.66
N ALA A 258 -16.05 17.24 21.50
CA ALA A 258 -14.65 16.79 21.42
C ALA A 258 -13.68 17.87 21.91
N ILE A 259 -13.87 19.15 21.52
CA ILE A 259 -13.07 20.29 22.01
C ILE A 259 -13.12 20.36 23.53
N GLN A 260 -14.32 20.34 24.13
CA GLN A 260 -14.47 20.35 25.60
C GLN A 260 -13.76 19.17 26.27
N SER A 261 -13.85 17.98 25.68
CA SER A 261 -13.21 16.77 26.21
C SER A 261 -11.67 16.81 26.08
N ILE A 262 -11.14 17.42 25.00
CA ILE A 262 -9.70 17.64 24.82
C ILE A 262 -9.19 18.67 25.84
N GLU A 263 -9.93 19.77 26.07
CA GLU A 263 -9.59 20.78 27.10
C GLU A 263 -9.52 20.15 28.49
N ALA A 264 -10.50 19.31 28.85
CA ALA A 264 -10.52 18.63 30.12
C ALA A 264 -9.32 17.67 30.31
N GLU A 265 -8.96 16.91 29.26
CA GLU A 265 -7.77 16.05 29.26
C GLU A 265 -6.47 16.85 29.37
N LEU A 266 -6.39 18.00 28.67
CA LEU A 266 -5.25 18.91 28.74
C LEU A 266 -5.05 19.42 30.19
N GLU A 267 -6.09 19.96 30.82
CA GLU A 267 -6.01 20.48 32.19
C GLU A 267 -5.58 19.39 33.19
N GLU A 268 -6.09 18.16 33.04
CA GLU A 268 -5.69 17.04 33.88
C GLU A 268 -4.19 16.71 33.66
N GLN A 269 -3.73 16.67 32.42
CA GLN A 269 -2.34 16.32 32.12
C GLN A 269 -1.35 17.43 32.53
N LEU A 270 -1.73 18.70 32.38
CA LEU A 270 -0.95 19.84 32.87
C LEU A 270 -0.79 19.79 34.40
N ARG A 271 -1.86 19.49 35.13
CA ARG A 271 -1.79 19.32 36.58
C ARG A 271 -0.79 18.21 36.97
N LYS A 272 -0.87 17.04 36.32
CA LYS A 272 0.07 15.94 36.55
C LYS A 272 1.53 16.34 36.29
N PHE A 273 1.81 17.01 35.16
CA PHE A 273 3.17 17.47 34.84
C PHE A 273 3.69 18.50 35.84
N ASN A 274 2.85 19.43 36.29
CA ASN A 274 3.22 20.42 37.32
C ASN A 274 3.50 19.76 38.69
N GLU A 275 2.69 18.79 39.10
CA GLU A 275 2.91 18.01 40.33
C GLU A 275 4.21 17.19 40.26
N GLU A 276 4.58 16.70 39.09
CA GLU A 276 5.83 15.97 38.83
C GLU A 276 7.04 16.90 38.59
N GLY A 277 6.87 18.23 38.59
CA GLY A 277 7.92 19.21 38.32
C GLY A 277 8.38 19.26 36.85
N LYS A 278 7.61 18.71 35.92
CA LYS A 278 7.89 18.69 34.46
C LYS A 278 7.33 19.92 33.77
N LEU A 279 7.92 21.09 34.08
CA LEU A 279 7.42 22.38 33.61
C LEU A 279 7.58 22.57 32.10
N LEU A 280 8.66 22.05 31.51
CA LEU A 280 8.91 22.15 30.08
C LEU A 280 7.90 21.31 29.27
N GLU A 281 7.63 20.09 29.74
CA GLU A 281 6.65 19.21 29.14
C GLU A 281 5.24 19.81 29.23
N ALA A 282 4.89 20.41 30.37
CA ALA A 282 3.62 21.09 30.56
C ALA A 282 3.46 22.27 29.56
N GLN A 283 4.46 23.15 29.47
CA GLN A 283 4.42 24.30 28.57
C GLN A 283 4.30 23.87 27.10
N ARG A 284 5.09 22.87 26.68
CA ARG A 284 5.10 22.34 25.33
C ARG A 284 3.74 21.76 24.95
N LEU A 285 3.16 20.94 25.83
CA LEU A 285 1.86 20.32 25.62
C LEU A 285 0.74 21.37 25.56
N GLU A 286 0.76 22.36 26.47
CA GLU A 286 -0.24 23.42 26.53
C GLU A 286 -0.24 24.25 25.24
N GLN A 287 0.93 24.74 24.83
CA GLN A 287 1.05 25.58 23.64
C GLN A 287 0.54 24.86 22.39
N ARG A 288 0.96 23.62 22.20
CA ARG A 288 0.54 22.83 21.03
C ARG A 288 -0.96 22.55 21.04
N THR A 289 -1.47 22.07 22.15
CA THR A 289 -2.89 21.65 22.21
C THR A 289 -3.82 22.83 22.11
N ARG A 290 -3.53 23.97 22.73
CA ARG A 290 -4.36 25.19 22.59
C ARG A 290 -4.39 25.71 21.17
N PHE A 291 -3.25 25.69 20.45
CA PHE A 291 -3.19 26.03 19.04
C PHE A 291 -4.06 25.09 18.19
N ASP A 292 -3.93 23.77 18.42
CA ASP A 292 -4.74 22.77 17.68
C ASP A 292 -6.24 22.95 17.94
N LEU A 293 -6.64 23.30 19.19
CA LEU A 293 -8.03 23.58 19.56
C LEU A 293 -8.58 24.85 18.88
N GLU A 294 -7.78 25.92 18.80
CA GLU A 294 -8.13 27.14 18.08
C GLU A 294 -8.39 26.84 16.60
N MET A 295 -7.49 26.11 15.96
CA MET A 295 -7.66 25.68 14.55
C MET A 295 -8.92 24.82 14.35
N MET A 296 -9.18 23.86 15.25
CA MET A 296 -10.40 23.05 15.18
C MET A 296 -11.68 23.87 15.36
N ASN A 297 -11.65 24.93 16.17
CA ASN A 297 -12.80 25.80 16.38
C ASN A 297 -13.08 26.70 15.17
N GLU A 298 -12.03 27.35 14.63
CA GLU A 298 -12.17 28.35 13.56
C GLU A 298 -12.33 27.70 12.17
N VAL A 299 -11.52 26.68 11.86
CA VAL A 299 -11.46 26.05 10.53
C VAL A 299 -12.15 24.69 10.49
N GLY A 300 -12.39 24.09 11.66
CA GLY A 300 -12.93 22.73 11.78
C GLY A 300 -11.89 21.61 11.59
N PHE A 301 -10.62 21.95 11.45
CA PHE A 301 -9.53 21.01 11.21
C PHE A 301 -8.23 21.54 11.82
N CYS A 302 -7.30 20.64 12.21
CA CYS A 302 -5.93 20.98 12.57
C CYS A 302 -4.94 19.95 12.01
N GLN A 303 -3.68 20.33 11.87
CA GLN A 303 -2.64 19.40 11.45
C GLN A 303 -2.42 18.32 12.51
N GLY A 304 -2.54 17.04 12.14
CA GLY A 304 -2.45 15.93 13.09
C GLY A 304 -3.74 15.67 13.86
N ILE A 305 -4.88 16.05 13.30
CA ILE A 305 -6.24 15.85 13.87
C ILE A 305 -6.48 14.39 14.27
N GLU A 306 -5.82 13.44 13.63
CA GLU A 306 -5.89 12.02 13.95
C GLU A 306 -5.46 11.71 15.39
N ASN A 307 -4.60 12.52 16.00
CA ASN A 307 -4.19 12.36 17.40
C ASN A 307 -5.32 12.62 18.40
N TYR A 308 -6.35 13.31 17.95
CA TYR A 308 -7.57 13.59 18.73
C TYR A 308 -8.74 12.69 18.33
N SER A 309 -8.50 11.66 17.51
CA SER A 309 -9.54 10.77 16.95
C SER A 309 -10.44 10.13 18.02
N ARG A 310 -9.90 9.82 19.20
CA ARG A 310 -10.68 9.29 20.33
C ARG A 310 -11.80 10.25 20.73
N HIS A 311 -11.50 11.54 20.90
CA HIS A 311 -12.46 12.55 21.28
C HIS A 311 -13.47 12.85 20.16
N LEU A 312 -12.98 12.95 18.91
CA LEU A 312 -13.81 13.22 17.73
C LEU A 312 -14.85 12.13 17.49
N THR A 313 -14.50 10.87 17.80
CA THR A 313 -15.42 9.73 17.64
C THR A 313 -16.18 9.36 18.92
N GLY A 314 -15.92 10.05 20.04
CA GLY A 314 -16.57 9.80 21.33
C GLY A 314 -16.21 8.46 21.98
N ARG A 315 -15.08 7.84 21.58
CA ARG A 315 -14.61 6.56 22.13
C ARG A 315 -14.04 6.70 23.55
N GLY A 316 -14.17 5.62 24.34
CA GLY A 316 -13.49 5.50 25.63
C GLY A 316 -11.98 5.27 25.47
N PRO A 317 -11.20 5.51 26.57
CA PRO A 317 -9.77 5.21 26.58
C PRO A 317 -9.48 3.73 26.28
N GLY A 318 -8.55 3.46 25.36
CA GLY A 318 -8.17 2.12 24.94
C GLY A 318 -9.11 1.41 23.98
N GLU A 319 -10.25 2.00 23.66
CA GLU A 319 -11.21 1.46 22.70
C GLU A 319 -10.64 1.46 21.27
N ALA A 320 -10.92 0.37 20.52
CA ALA A 320 -10.42 0.20 19.17
C ALA A 320 -10.91 1.29 18.21
N PRO A 321 -10.05 1.84 17.34
CA PRO A 321 -10.50 2.76 16.29
C PRO A 321 -11.32 2.04 15.23
N ALA A 322 -12.22 2.76 14.55
CA ALA A 322 -12.79 2.30 13.30
C ALA A 322 -11.70 2.27 12.21
N THR A 323 -11.75 1.25 11.38
CA THR A 323 -10.77 0.96 10.32
C THR A 323 -11.48 0.65 9.02
N LEU A 324 -10.75 0.35 7.94
CA LEU A 324 -11.40 -0.06 6.68
C LEU A 324 -12.32 -1.28 6.86
N LEU A 325 -11.99 -2.20 7.78
CA LEU A 325 -12.81 -3.38 8.05
C LEU A 325 -14.21 -3.00 8.56
N ASP A 326 -14.33 -1.89 9.27
CA ASP A 326 -15.62 -1.41 9.81
C ASP A 326 -16.49 -0.73 8.74
N TYR A 327 -15.96 -0.41 7.55
CA TYR A 327 -16.71 0.07 6.38
C TYR A 327 -17.34 -1.06 5.58
N PHE A 328 -16.85 -2.29 5.72
CA PHE A 328 -17.44 -3.46 5.08
C PHE A 328 -18.74 -3.88 5.77
N PRO A 329 -19.70 -4.49 5.02
CA PRO A 329 -20.83 -5.17 5.64
C PRO A 329 -20.34 -6.33 6.52
N LYS A 330 -21.17 -6.78 7.47
CA LYS A 330 -20.78 -7.83 8.43
C LYS A 330 -20.39 -9.15 7.76
N ASP A 331 -20.98 -9.45 6.63
CA ASP A 331 -20.84 -10.70 5.86
C ASP A 331 -19.91 -10.55 4.65
N PHE A 332 -18.74 -9.96 4.83
CA PHE A 332 -17.73 -9.87 3.78
C PHE A 332 -16.76 -11.05 3.81
N LEU A 333 -16.16 -11.33 2.65
CA LEU A 333 -15.10 -12.33 2.48
C LEU A 333 -13.73 -11.66 2.57
N MET A 334 -12.79 -12.26 3.29
CA MET A 334 -11.42 -11.80 3.33
C MET A 334 -10.46 -12.84 2.76
N PHE A 335 -9.64 -12.42 1.80
CA PHE A 335 -8.44 -13.15 1.39
C PHE A 335 -7.22 -12.49 2.02
N ILE A 336 -6.35 -13.29 2.64
CA ILE A 336 -5.04 -12.83 3.14
C ILE A 336 -3.98 -13.49 2.27
N ASP A 337 -3.48 -12.72 1.29
CA ASP A 337 -2.45 -13.21 0.38
C ASP A 337 -1.07 -13.19 1.04
N GLU A 338 -0.25 -14.18 0.69
CA GLU A 338 1.03 -14.48 1.34
C GLU A 338 0.88 -14.41 2.87
N SER A 339 -0.11 -15.15 3.39
CA SER A 339 -0.59 -15.06 4.78
C SER A 339 0.53 -15.30 5.81
N HIS A 340 1.49 -16.17 5.49
CA HIS A 340 2.66 -16.42 6.32
C HIS A 340 3.51 -15.16 6.61
N MET A 341 3.35 -14.10 5.78
CA MET A 341 3.96 -12.78 6.00
C MET A 341 2.97 -11.76 6.53
N SER A 342 1.76 -11.72 5.96
CA SER A 342 0.74 -10.72 6.29
C SER A 342 0.25 -10.85 7.74
N VAL A 343 0.04 -12.06 8.22
CA VAL A 343 -0.47 -12.32 9.58
C VAL A 343 0.53 -11.89 10.67
N PRO A 344 1.82 -12.27 10.62
CA PRO A 344 2.82 -11.77 11.57
C PRO A 344 3.01 -10.25 11.51
N GLN A 345 2.90 -9.65 10.31
CA GLN A 345 2.99 -8.20 10.15
C GLN A 345 1.87 -7.49 10.90
N ILE A 346 0.61 -7.93 10.75
CA ILE A 346 -0.53 -7.39 11.51
C ILE A 346 -0.25 -7.49 13.01
N GLY A 347 0.25 -8.64 13.49
CA GLY A 347 0.56 -8.87 14.90
C GLY A 347 1.62 -7.92 15.47
N GLY A 348 2.59 -7.49 14.65
CA GLY A 348 3.69 -6.62 15.06
C GLY A 348 3.39 -5.12 15.05
N MET A 349 2.36 -4.67 14.30
CA MET A 349 2.12 -3.24 14.06
C MET A 349 1.80 -2.43 15.32
N TYR A 350 0.97 -2.97 16.21
CA TYR A 350 0.53 -2.26 17.42
C TYR A 350 1.69 -1.91 18.36
N ALA A 351 2.58 -2.86 18.64
CA ALA A 351 3.65 -2.68 19.62
C ALA A 351 4.63 -1.57 19.21
N GLY A 352 4.98 -1.50 17.93
CA GLY A 352 5.89 -0.47 17.41
C GLY A 352 5.29 0.94 17.48
N ASP A 353 4.02 1.10 17.09
CA ASP A 353 3.32 2.39 17.17
C ASP A 353 3.14 2.85 18.61
N ARG A 354 2.77 1.94 19.49
CA ARG A 354 2.57 2.21 20.94
C ARG A 354 3.83 2.74 21.61
N SER A 355 4.96 2.06 21.45
CA SER A 355 6.25 2.45 22.08
C SER A 355 6.68 3.86 21.67
N ARG A 356 6.55 4.21 20.39
CA ARG A 356 6.87 5.53 19.86
C ARG A 356 5.99 6.62 20.50
N LYS A 357 4.69 6.41 20.54
CA LYS A 357 3.71 7.37 21.07
C LYS A 357 3.78 7.53 22.59
N GLU A 358 4.08 6.47 23.33
CA GLU A 358 4.32 6.57 24.79
C GLU A 358 5.46 7.55 25.10
N THR A 359 6.51 7.54 24.31
CA THR A 359 7.60 8.52 24.44
C THR A 359 7.11 9.95 24.19
N LEU A 360 6.33 10.18 23.12
CA LEU A 360 5.78 11.51 22.82
C LEU A 360 4.85 12.04 23.93
N VAL A 361 4.01 11.18 24.49
CA VAL A 361 3.12 11.53 25.62
C VAL A 361 3.93 11.83 26.87
N LYS A 362 4.91 10.98 27.22
CA LYS A 362 5.74 11.12 28.42
C LYS A 362 6.51 12.44 28.45
N TYR A 363 6.92 12.95 27.30
CA TYR A 363 7.71 14.19 27.16
C TYR A 363 6.89 15.41 26.68
N GLY A 364 5.57 15.35 26.79
CA GLY A 364 4.67 16.50 26.57
C GLY A 364 4.49 16.93 25.11
N PHE A 365 4.77 16.08 24.14
CA PHE A 365 4.53 16.36 22.72
C PHE A 365 3.08 16.06 22.32
N ARG A 366 2.42 15.11 22.98
CA ARG A 366 1.05 14.69 22.68
C ARG A 366 0.27 14.40 23.96
N LEU A 367 -1.05 14.56 23.90
CA LEU A 367 -1.98 14.13 24.97
C LEU A 367 -2.00 12.60 25.07
N PRO A 368 -2.37 12.02 26.23
CA PRO A 368 -2.55 10.58 26.38
C PRO A 368 -3.50 9.95 25.38
N SER A 369 -4.55 10.68 24.95
CA SER A 369 -5.51 10.24 23.92
C SER A 369 -4.87 9.92 22.56
N ALA A 370 -3.71 10.48 22.25
CA ALA A 370 -2.97 10.16 21.03
C ALA A 370 -2.56 8.67 20.96
N LEU A 371 -2.49 7.96 22.09
CA LEU A 371 -2.26 6.53 22.18
C LEU A 371 -3.40 5.70 21.56
N ASP A 372 -4.60 6.28 21.47
CA ASP A 372 -5.79 5.62 20.93
C ASP A 372 -5.97 5.84 19.42
N ASN A 373 -5.14 6.70 18.80
CA ASN A 373 -4.93 6.73 17.35
C ASN A 373 -3.88 5.66 16.98
N ARG A 374 -4.29 4.45 16.80
CA ARG A 374 -3.42 3.28 16.69
C ARG A 374 -3.96 2.25 15.69
N PRO A 375 -3.11 1.35 15.18
CA PRO A 375 -3.62 0.18 14.49
C PRO A 375 -4.39 -0.74 15.44
N LEU A 376 -5.21 -1.61 14.89
CA LEU A 376 -5.88 -2.64 15.67
C LEU A 376 -4.84 -3.52 16.37
N GLN A 377 -5.16 -3.94 17.59
CA GLN A 377 -4.49 -5.08 18.20
C GLN A 377 -4.90 -6.36 17.45
N PHE A 378 -4.05 -7.38 17.49
CA PHE A 378 -4.30 -8.61 16.73
C PHE A 378 -5.65 -9.26 17.09
N GLY A 379 -6.02 -9.30 18.38
CA GLY A 379 -7.31 -9.82 18.82
C GLY A 379 -8.51 -8.98 18.35
N GLU A 380 -8.34 -7.65 18.23
CA GLU A 380 -9.38 -6.77 17.70
C GLU A 380 -9.56 -6.96 16.18
N PHE A 381 -8.46 -7.22 15.46
CA PHE A 381 -8.50 -7.61 14.05
C PHE A 381 -9.26 -8.93 13.88
N GLU A 382 -8.91 -9.96 14.66
CA GLU A 382 -9.59 -11.26 14.59
C GLU A 382 -11.11 -11.18 14.83
N GLN A 383 -11.55 -10.29 15.73
CA GLN A 383 -12.98 -10.11 16.02
C GLN A 383 -13.78 -9.52 14.86
N ARG A 384 -13.11 -8.78 13.94
CA ARG A 384 -13.74 -8.18 12.76
C ARG A 384 -13.80 -9.12 11.56
N LEU A 385 -13.11 -10.26 11.62
CA LEU A 385 -13.11 -11.24 10.55
C LEU A 385 -14.38 -12.10 10.59
N HIS A 386 -15.08 -12.18 9.47
CA HIS A 386 -16.24 -13.05 9.31
C HIS A 386 -15.84 -14.39 8.68
N GLN A 387 -15.42 -14.40 7.43
CA GLN A 387 -14.89 -15.57 6.72
C GLN A 387 -13.56 -15.23 6.07
N VAL A 388 -12.54 -16.06 6.27
CA VAL A 388 -11.17 -15.80 5.82
C VAL A 388 -10.63 -17.00 5.05
N VAL A 389 -10.01 -16.70 3.92
CA VAL A 389 -9.18 -17.63 3.16
C VAL A 389 -7.74 -17.15 3.21
N TYR A 390 -6.90 -17.90 3.90
CA TYR A 390 -5.46 -17.67 3.94
C TYR A 390 -4.83 -18.28 2.70
N VAL A 391 -4.15 -17.45 1.91
CA VAL A 391 -3.54 -17.85 0.63
C VAL A 391 -2.04 -17.84 0.79
N SER A 392 -1.39 -18.98 0.61
CA SER A 392 0.07 -19.09 0.71
C SER A 392 0.59 -20.36 0.06
N ALA A 393 1.83 -20.33 -0.44
CA ALA A 393 2.57 -21.55 -0.80
C ALA A 393 3.17 -22.26 0.43
N THR A 394 3.27 -21.54 1.55
CA THR A 394 3.88 -21.98 2.82
C THR A 394 3.10 -21.40 4.00
N PRO A 395 1.85 -21.85 4.24
CA PRO A 395 1.04 -21.35 5.36
C PRO A 395 1.78 -21.45 6.69
N GLY A 396 1.64 -20.45 7.54
CA GLY A 396 2.29 -20.40 8.84
C GLY A 396 1.57 -21.22 9.91
N PRO A 397 2.19 -21.35 11.11
CA PRO A 397 1.59 -22.11 12.22
C PRO A 397 0.23 -21.54 12.69
N TYR A 398 0.04 -20.23 12.56
CA TYR A 398 -1.22 -19.58 12.95
C TYR A 398 -2.36 -20.07 12.07
N GLU A 399 -2.22 -19.99 10.75
CA GLU A 399 -3.24 -20.39 9.79
C GLU A 399 -3.54 -21.88 9.91
N MET A 400 -2.50 -22.71 10.00
CA MET A 400 -2.62 -24.17 10.11
C MET A 400 -3.31 -24.63 11.40
N LYS A 401 -3.16 -23.87 12.50
CA LYS A 401 -3.84 -24.18 13.77
C LYS A 401 -5.33 -23.82 13.73
N ARG A 402 -5.72 -22.81 12.96
CA ARG A 402 -7.09 -22.30 12.93
C ARG A 402 -7.95 -22.89 11.81
N THR A 403 -7.31 -23.29 10.73
CA THR A 403 -8.02 -23.71 9.52
C THR A 403 -8.95 -24.90 9.78
N GLN A 404 -10.15 -24.78 9.28
CA GLN A 404 -11.13 -25.85 9.27
C GLN A 404 -11.05 -26.69 7.98
N LYS A 405 -10.39 -26.15 6.95
CA LYS A 405 -10.22 -26.82 5.66
C LYS A 405 -8.95 -26.31 4.97
N VAL A 406 -8.10 -27.23 4.53
CA VAL A 406 -6.96 -26.94 3.67
C VAL A 406 -7.31 -27.42 2.26
N VAL A 407 -7.15 -26.54 1.28
CA VAL A 407 -7.31 -26.82 -0.14
C VAL A 407 -5.96 -26.69 -0.81
N GLU A 408 -5.47 -27.74 -1.44
CA GLU A 408 -4.20 -27.71 -2.16
C GLU A 408 -4.38 -27.31 -3.63
N GLN A 409 -3.47 -26.51 -4.15
CA GLN A 409 -3.39 -26.12 -5.55
C GLN A 409 -1.92 -26.22 -5.99
N ILE A 410 -1.49 -27.40 -6.37
CA ILE A 410 -0.09 -27.73 -6.67
C ILE A 410 0.18 -27.68 -8.17
N ILE A 411 -0.80 -28.07 -8.99
CA ILE A 411 -0.64 -28.13 -10.44
C ILE A 411 -0.53 -26.72 -11.05
N ARG A 412 0.55 -26.50 -11.79
CA ARG A 412 0.70 -25.31 -12.65
C ARG A 412 0.13 -25.62 -14.03
N PRO A 413 -0.78 -24.78 -14.54
CA PRO A 413 -1.36 -24.94 -15.87
C PRO A 413 -0.31 -25.02 -17.01
N THR A 414 0.83 -24.37 -16.81
CA THR A 414 1.95 -24.36 -17.76
C THR A 414 2.75 -25.67 -17.80
N GLY A 415 2.44 -26.63 -16.94
CA GLY A 415 3.20 -27.87 -16.80
C GLY A 415 4.57 -27.72 -16.11
N LEU A 416 4.95 -26.49 -15.70
CA LEU A 416 6.25 -26.26 -15.06
C LEU A 416 6.38 -27.01 -13.74
N VAL A 417 7.48 -27.75 -13.63
CA VAL A 417 7.81 -28.59 -12.48
C VAL A 417 8.62 -27.78 -11.47
N ASP A 418 8.50 -28.08 -10.17
CA ASP A 418 9.41 -27.50 -9.18
C ASP A 418 10.87 -27.87 -9.51
N PRO A 419 11.85 -26.98 -9.24
CA PRO A 419 13.24 -27.19 -9.64
C PRO A 419 13.86 -28.39 -8.93
N GLU A 420 14.84 -28.97 -9.57
CA GLU A 420 15.71 -29.99 -8.96
C GLU A 420 16.62 -29.32 -7.92
N ILE A 421 16.77 -29.96 -6.76
CA ILE A 421 17.61 -29.49 -5.66
C ILE A 421 18.85 -30.36 -5.58
N ASP A 422 20.01 -29.70 -5.65
CA ASP A 422 21.33 -30.33 -5.50
C ASP A 422 22.00 -29.79 -4.23
N VAL A 423 22.42 -30.68 -3.34
CA VAL A 423 23.11 -30.29 -2.11
C VAL A 423 24.60 -30.57 -2.30
N ARG A 424 25.42 -29.53 -2.15
CA ARG A 424 26.88 -29.59 -2.36
C ARG A 424 27.65 -29.12 -1.13
N PRO A 425 28.89 -29.55 -0.90
CA PRO A 425 29.66 -29.15 0.27
C PRO A 425 29.98 -27.65 0.26
N VAL A 426 30.11 -27.07 1.45
CA VAL A 426 30.47 -25.63 1.63
C VAL A 426 31.90 -25.38 1.17
N LYS A 427 32.82 -26.37 1.34
CA LYS A 427 34.20 -26.24 0.91
C LYS A 427 34.26 -26.13 -0.63
N GLY A 428 34.81 -25.01 -1.13
CA GLY A 428 34.91 -24.75 -2.57
C GLY A 428 33.60 -24.19 -3.20
N GLN A 429 32.62 -23.79 -2.38
CA GLN A 429 31.31 -23.33 -2.87
C GLN A 429 31.41 -22.12 -3.84
N ILE A 430 32.41 -21.25 -3.69
CA ILE A 430 32.54 -20.06 -4.55
C ILE A 430 33.08 -20.47 -5.94
N ASP A 431 34.05 -21.36 -6.01
CA ASP A 431 34.58 -21.83 -7.29
C ASP A 431 33.53 -22.64 -8.06
N ASP A 432 32.79 -23.50 -7.38
CA ASP A 432 31.69 -24.26 -7.95
C ASP A 432 30.54 -23.34 -8.42
N LEU A 433 30.20 -22.36 -7.63
CA LEU A 433 29.19 -21.33 -8.00
C LEU A 433 29.61 -20.55 -9.25
N MET A 434 30.88 -20.16 -9.36
CA MET A 434 31.39 -19.42 -10.54
C MET A 434 31.28 -20.27 -11.81
N GLU A 435 31.55 -21.54 -11.75
CA GLU A 435 31.42 -22.46 -12.89
C GLU A 435 29.95 -22.57 -13.33
N GLU A 436 29.03 -22.74 -12.38
CA GLU A 436 27.58 -22.78 -12.64
C GLU A 436 27.08 -21.46 -13.22
N ILE A 437 27.56 -20.31 -12.70
CA ILE A 437 27.24 -18.98 -13.26
C ILE A 437 27.67 -18.88 -14.72
N ARG A 438 28.93 -19.25 -15.05
CA ARG A 438 29.44 -19.18 -16.42
C ARG A 438 28.61 -20.03 -17.37
N GLN A 439 28.20 -21.23 -16.96
CA GLN A 439 27.35 -22.11 -17.78
C GLN A 439 25.98 -21.50 -18.04
N ARG A 440 25.38 -20.79 -17.05
CA ARG A 440 24.07 -20.11 -17.20
C ARG A 440 24.17 -18.86 -18.07
N VAL A 441 25.20 -18.07 -17.85
CA VAL A 441 25.47 -16.85 -18.66
C VAL A 441 25.68 -17.21 -20.12
N ALA A 442 26.41 -18.31 -20.41
CA ALA A 442 26.60 -18.79 -21.79
C ALA A 442 25.27 -19.14 -22.50
N ARG A 443 24.21 -19.46 -21.74
CA ARG A 443 22.86 -19.75 -22.24
C ARG A 443 21.94 -18.53 -22.20
N ASN A 444 22.46 -17.34 -21.83
CA ASN A 444 21.71 -16.12 -21.62
C ASN A 444 20.63 -16.23 -20.51
N GLU A 445 20.89 -17.04 -19.51
CA GLU A 445 20.05 -17.26 -18.32
C GLU A 445 20.54 -16.40 -17.16
N ARG A 446 19.71 -16.24 -16.11
CA ARG A 446 20.02 -15.42 -14.93
C ARG A 446 20.15 -16.27 -13.68
N VAL A 447 20.96 -15.77 -12.73
CA VAL A 447 21.29 -16.46 -11.49
C VAL A 447 20.93 -15.59 -10.29
N LEU A 448 20.29 -16.20 -9.29
CA LEU A 448 20.10 -15.60 -7.97
C LEU A 448 21.00 -16.28 -6.95
N VAL A 449 21.68 -15.50 -6.12
CA VAL A 449 22.54 -16.01 -5.04
C VAL A 449 22.09 -15.43 -3.70
N THR A 450 21.79 -16.30 -2.73
CA THR A 450 21.40 -15.85 -1.39
C THR A 450 22.52 -16.09 -0.38
N THR A 451 22.84 -15.04 0.39
CA THR A 451 23.82 -15.03 1.48
C THR A 451 23.14 -14.86 2.84
N LEU A 452 23.89 -14.95 3.94
CA LEU A 452 23.37 -14.77 5.29
C LEU A 452 23.49 -13.35 5.82
N THR A 453 24.48 -12.58 5.35
CA THR A 453 24.75 -11.24 5.85
C THR A 453 24.98 -10.24 4.71
N LYS A 454 24.75 -8.94 5.01
CA LYS A 454 25.02 -7.84 4.09
C LYS A 454 26.48 -7.86 3.62
N LYS A 455 27.40 -8.00 4.55
CA LYS A 455 28.82 -8.05 4.26
C LYS A 455 29.18 -9.19 3.30
N MET A 456 28.65 -10.42 3.52
CA MET A 456 28.89 -11.51 2.59
C MET A 456 28.34 -11.22 1.19
N ALA A 457 27.21 -10.54 1.08
CA ALA A 457 26.66 -10.16 -0.23
C ALA A 457 27.53 -9.13 -0.93
N GLU A 458 28.04 -8.14 -0.21
CA GLU A 458 28.96 -7.12 -0.72
C GLU A 458 30.28 -7.73 -1.14
N ASP A 459 30.94 -8.50 -0.26
CA ASP A 459 32.22 -9.17 -0.52
C ASP A 459 32.13 -10.11 -1.73
N LEU A 460 31.04 -10.88 -1.84
CA LEU A 460 30.81 -11.78 -2.97
C LEU A 460 30.57 -11.00 -4.28
N THR A 461 29.86 -9.91 -4.22
CA THR A 461 29.59 -9.06 -5.40
C THR A 461 30.92 -8.47 -5.92
N GLU A 462 31.72 -7.88 -5.05
CA GLU A 462 33.04 -7.33 -5.41
C GLU A 462 33.95 -8.39 -6.01
N TYR A 463 33.96 -9.60 -5.41
CA TYR A 463 34.75 -10.70 -5.92
C TYR A 463 34.30 -11.14 -7.32
N LEU A 464 32.99 -11.31 -7.55
CA LEU A 464 32.44 -11.72 -8.85
C LEU A 464 32.66 -10.64 -9.93
N GLU A 465 32.55 -9.36 -9.58
CA GLU A 465 32.92 -8.25 -10.47
C GLU A 465 34.38 -8.28 -10.85
N GLY A 466 35.27 -8.52 -9.88
CA GLY A 466 36.74 -8.63 -10.07
C GLY A 466 37.14 -9.76 -11.04
N VAL A 467 36.36 -10.81 -11.18
CA VAL A 467 36.57 -11.89 -12.15
C VAL A 467 35.75 -11.72 -13.44
N GLY A 468 35.14 -10.55 -13.65
CA GLY A 468 34.47 -10.17 -14.90
C GLY A 468 33.03 -10.68 -15.06
N ILE A 469 32.37 -11.10 -13.99
CA ILE A 469 30.95 -11.46 -13.99
C ILE A 469 30.11 -10.19 -13.79
N ARG A 470 29.08 -9.99 -14.62
CA ARG A 470 28.13 -8.87 -14.47
C ARG A 470 27.17 -9.19 -13.33
N VAL A 471 27.39 -8.60 -12.18
CA VAL A 471 26.65 -8.87 -10.95
C VAL A 471 26.15 -7.58 -10.29
N ARG A 472 25.04 -7.66 -9.57
CA ARG A 472 24.60 -6.62 -8.63
C ARG A 472 24.17 -7.26 -7.32
N TYR A 473 24.23 -6.49 -6.23
CA TYR A 473 23.64 -6.90 -4.96
C TYR A 473 22.39 -6.10 -4.61
N LEU A 474 21.53 -6.73 -3.81
CA LEU A 474 20.29 -6.12 -3.32
C LEU A 474 20.19 -6.33 -1.81
N HIS A 475 20.02 -5.23 -1.06
CA HIS A 475 19.84 -5.24 0.39
C HIS A 475 18.57 -4.49 0.83
N SER A 476 18.26 -4.54 2.14
CA SER A 476 17.04 -3.99 2.71
C SER A 476 16.93 -2.46 2.64
N GLU A 477 18.06 -1.76 2.49
CA GLU A 477 18.13 -0.29 2.47
C GLU A 477 17.93 0.30 1.06
N VAL A 478 17.92 -0.55 0.02
CA VAL A 478 17.63 -0.11 -1.36
C VAL A 478 16.18 0.34 -1.44
N GLN A 479 15.97 1.56 -1.91
CA GLN A 479 14.64 2.15 -2.06
C GLN A 479 13.77 1.36 -3.04
N THR A 480 12.46 1.43 -2.88
CA THR A 480 11.50 0.63 -3.66
C THR A 480 11.66 0.85 -5.16
N LEU A 481 11.84 2.08 -5.61
CA LEU A 481 12.03 2.41 -7.03
C LEU A 481 13.33 1.83 -7.59
N GLU A 482 14.43 1.99 -6.88
CA GLU A 482 15.74 1.44 -7.27
C GLU A 482 15.68 -0.10 -7.35
N ARG A 483 14.96 -0.74 -6.43
CA ARG A 483 14.73 -2.19 -6.45
C ARG A 483 14.01 -2.63 -7.72
N ILE A 484 12.99 -1.91 -8.16
CA ILE A 484 12.24 -2.19 -9.40
C ILE A 484 13.18 -2.08 -10.61
N VAL A 485 14.03 -1.05 -10.64
CA VAL A 485 15.03 -0.85 -11.70
C VAL A 485 16.03 -2.01 -11.74
N ILE A 486 16.58 -2.43 -10.60
CA ILE A 486 17.53 -3.55 -10.50
C ILE A 486 16.89 -4.83 -11.06
N ILE A 487 15.64 -5.12 -10.69
CA ILE A 487 14.92 -6.31 -11.14
C ILE A 487 14.67 -6.26 -12.65
N ARG A 488 14.22 -5.11 -13.17
CA ARG A 488 14.04 -4.90 -14.61
C ARG A 488 15.35 -5.10 -15.36
N ASP A 489 16.44 -4.53 -14.87
CA ASP A 489 17.77 -4.61 -15.48
C ASP A 489 18.29 -6.05 -15.51
N LEU A 490 18.04 -6.86 -14.47
CA LEU A 490 18.31 -8.30 -14.46
C LEU A 490 17.53 -9.01 -15.58
N ARG A 491 16.24 -8.77 -15.69
CA ARG A 491 15.37 -9.35 -16.71
C ARG A 491 15.81 -8.97 -18.14
N MET A 492 16.20 -7.71 -18.31
CA MET A 492 16.72 -7.21 -19.61
C MET A 492 18.13 -7.69 -19.93
N GLY A 493 18.83 -8.36 -19.00
CA GLY A 493 20.18 -8.88 -19.21
C GLY A 493 21.29 -7.85 -19.16
N LYS A 494 21.05 -6.68 -18.52
CA LYS A 494 22.12 -5.72 -18.28
C LYS A 494 23.19 -6.27 -17.32
N PHE A 495 22.79 -7.19 -16.46
CA PHE A 495 23.68 -8.01 -15.63
C PHE A 495 23.07 -9.41 -15.49
N ASP A 496 23.88 -10.39 -15.02
CA ASP A 496 23.53 -11.81 -15.08
C ASP A 496 23.25 -12.41 -13.71
N VAL A 497 23.83 -11.86 -12.65
CA VAL A 497 23.78 -12.39 -11.31
C VAL A 497 23.25 -11.34 -10.34
N LEU A 498 22.26 -11.72 -9.54
CA LEU A 498 21.77 -10.90 -8.44
C LEU A 498 22.10 -11.59 -7.11
N VAL A 499 22.88 -10.92 -6.26
CA VAL A 499 23.27 -11.39 -4.93
C VAL A 499 22.47 -10.65 -3.86
N GLY A 500 22.07 -11.32 -2.79
CA GLY A 500 21.45 -10.66 -1.66
C GLY A 500 21.11 -11.58 -0.49
N ILE A 501 20.69 -10.97 0.62
CA ILE A 501 20.39 -11.70 1.86
C ILE A 501 18.99 -12.33 1.78
N ASN A 502 18.01 -11.52 1.46
CA ASN A 502 16.60 -11.89 1.40
C ASN A 502 16.02 -11.32 0.11
N LEU A 503 16.60 -11.75 -1.02
CA LEU A 503 16.25 -11.26 -2.36
C LEU A 503 14.77 -11.41 -2.69
N LEU A 504 14.06 -12.17 -1.87
CA LEU A 504 12.92 -12.94 -2.33
C LEU A 504 11.70 -12.72 -1.47
N ARG A 505 11.62 -11.57 -0.81
CA ARG A 505 10.34 -11.12 -0.31
C ARG A 505 9.47 -10.86 -1.53
N GLU A 506 8.54 -11.72 -1.72
CA GLU A 506 7.29 -11.79 -2.49
C GLU A 506 7.10 -10.83 -3.70
N GLY A 507 6.39 -11.30 -4.72
CA GLY A 507 5.99 -10.50 -5.87
C GLY A 507 6.97 -10.47 -7.05
N LEU A 508 8.15 -11.14 -6.96
CA LEU A 508 9.09 -11.19 -8.08
C LEU A 508 8.80 -12.37 -9.01
N ASP A 509 8.42 -12.04 -10.24
CA ASP A 509 8.24 -12.97 -11.33
C ASP A 509 9.45 -12.89 -12.28
N LEU A 510 10.37 -13.83 -12.15
CA LEU A 510 11.65 -13.83 -12.88
C LEU A 510 11.79 -15.11 -13.72
N PRO A 511 11.09 -15.25 -14.85
CA PRO A 511 11.14 -16.45 -15.67
C PRO A 511 12.52 -16.68 -16.31
N GLU A 512 13.37 -15.66 -16.36
CA GLU A 512 14.74 -15.74 -16.91
C GLU A 512 15.73 -16.41 -15.93
N VAL A 513 15.34 -16.56 -14.65
CA VAL A 513 16.19 -17.20 -13.63
C VAL A 513 16.11 -18.70 -13.74
N SER A 514 17.24 -19.33 -14.10
CA SER A 514 17.37 -20.78 -14.20
C SER A 514 18.16 -21.41 -13.04
N LEU A 515 18.90 -20.59 -12.27
CA LEU A 515 19.67 -21.06 -11.11
C LEU A 515 19.40 -20.19 -9.89
N VAL A 516 19.12 -20.86 -8.78
CA VAL A 516 19.12 -20.25 -7.44
C VAL A 516 20.18 -20.96 -6.60
N ALA A 517 21.17 -20.22 -6.13
CA ALA A 517 22.22 -20.71 -5.25
C ALA A 517 21.99 -20.21 -3.81
N ILE A 518 22.00 -21.11 -2.86
CA ILE A 518 21.82 -20.83 -1.43
C ILE A 518 23.12 -21.16 -0.72
N LEU A 519 23.90 -20.13 -0.38
CA LEU A 519 25.17 -20.31 0.35
C LEU A 519 24.89 -20.59 1.84
N ASP A 520 25.73 -21.41 2.45
CA ASP A 520 25.62 -21.75 3.87
C ASP A 520 24.19 -22.14 4.27
N ALA A 521 23.60 -23.08 3.53
CA ALA A 521 22.20 -23.49 3.72
C ALA A 521 21.97 -24.25 5.03
N ASP A 522 23.04 -24.82 5.62
CA ASP A 522 23.03 -25.51 6.92
C ASP A 522 23.12 -24.60 8.15
N LYS A 523 23.23 -23.29 7.97
CA LYS A 523 23.21 -22.34 9.08
C LYS A 523 21.76 -22.03 9.46
N GLU A 524 21.19 -22.84 10.37
CA GLU A 524 19.81 -22.66 10.81
C GLU A 524 19.54 -21.25 11.34
N GLY A 525 18.36 -20.71 11.01
CA GLY A 525 17.89 -19.40 11.41
C GLY A 525 16.72 -18.97 10.55
N PHE A 526 16.23 -17.74 10.78
CA PHE A 526 15.07 -17.19 10.08
C PHE A 526 15.22 -17.25 8.55
N LEU A 527 16.42 -16.95 8.02
CA LEU A 527 16.71 -16.94 6.57
C LEU A 527 16.87 -18.34 5.95
N ARG A 528 17.00 -19.37 6.75
CA ARG A 528 17.15 -20.76 6.36
C ARG A 528 16.07 -21.66 6.98
N SER A 529 14.97 -21.08 7.42
CA SER A 529 13.77 -21.82 7.82
C SER A 529 13.14 -22.54 6.64
N GLU A 530 12.38 -23.59 6.89
CA GLU A 530 11.64 -24.34 5.87
C GLU A 530 10.86 -23.40 4.91
N THR A 531 10.09 -22.47 5.46
CA THR A 531 9.33 -21.47 4.69
C THR A 531 10.24 -20.63 3.79
N SER A 532 11.33 -20.09 4.33
CA SER A 532 12.29 -19.29 3.57
C SER A 532 12.95 -20.08 2.44
N LEU A 533 13.33 -21.33 2.70
CA LEU A 533 13.90 -22.21 1.69
C LEU A 533 12.92 -22.53 0.57
N ILE A 534 11.67 -22.93 0.89
CA ILE A 534 10.64 -23.22 -0.12
C ILE A 534 10.35 -21.98 -0.97
N GLN A 535 10.26 -20.79 -0.38
CA GLN A 535 10.06 -19.54 -1.11
C GLN A 535 11.23 -19.24 -2.06
N THR A 536 12.44 -19.47 -1.60
CA THR A 536 13.68 -19.28 -2.40
C THR A 536 13.75 -20.27 -3.55
N ILE A 537 13.49 -21.54 -3.30
CA ILE A 537 13.42 -22.62 -4.29
C ILE A 537 12.39 -22.27 -5.38
N GLY A 538 11.23 -21.79 -4.99
CA GLY A 538 10.13 -21.42 -5.89
C GLY A 538 10.47 -20.32 -6.92
N ARG A 539 11.57 -19.59 -6.74
CA ARG A 539 12.03 -18.58 -7.72
C ARG A 539 12.58 -19.20 -9.00
N ALA A 540 13.16 -20.38 -8.93
CA ALA A 540 13.58 -21.12 -10.12
C ALA A 540 12.45 -21.94 -10.78
N ALA A 541 11.27 -22.04 -10.18
CA ALA A 541 10.16 -22.86 -10.64
C ALA A 541 9.43 -22.31 -11.87
N ARG A 542 9.84 -21.18 -12.43
CA ARG A 542 9.25 -20.54 -13.63
C ARG A 542 10.06 -20.77 -14.91
N ASN A 543 11.20 -21.43 -14.77
CA ASN A 543 12.07 -21.79 -15.86
C ASN A 543 12.10 -23.31 -16.01
N VAL A 544 11.96 -23.82 -17.24
CA VAL A 544 12.04 -25.28 -17.53
C VAL A 544 13.39 -25.86 -17.11
N GLN A 545 14.47 -25.08 -17.20
CA GLN A 545 15.83 -25.45 -16.79
C GLN A 545 16.12 -25.09 -15.32
N GLY A 546 15.06 -24.81 -14.53
CA GLY A 546 15.19 -24.38 -13.16
C GLY A 546 15.94 -25.38 -12.28
N LYS A 547 17.02 -24.94 -11.63
CA LYS A 547 17.82 -25.72 -10.68
C LYS A 547 18.09 -24.90 -9.42
N VAL A 548 18.17 -25.58 -8.28
CA VAL A 548 18.60 -25.00 -7.00
C VAL A 548 19.82 -25.74 -6.49
N ILE A 549 20.83 -24.99 -6.07
CA ILE A 549 22.00 -25.53 -5.39
C ILE A 549 22.00 -25.01 -3.96
N MET A 550 22.06 -25.94 -3.01
CA MET A 550 22.23 -25.65 -1.59
C MET A 550 23.63 -26.04 -1.16
N TYR A 551 24.45 -25.08 -0.77
CA TYR A 551 25.76 -25.37 -0.22
C TYR A 551 25.64 -25.63 1.29
N ALA A 552 25.91 -26.86 1.70
CA ALA A 552 25.74 -27.34 3.05
C ALA A 552 26.66 -28.54 3.33
N ASP A 553 27.25 -28.59 4.53
CA ASP A 553 28.06 -29.74 4.95
C ASP A 553 27.19 -30.83 5.62
N HIS A 554 25.98 -30.47 6.06
CA HIS A 554 24.98 -31.39 6.60
C HIS A 554 23.56 -30.90 6.32
N ASN A 555 22.61 -31.82 6.21
CA ASN A 555 21.21 -31.49 6.06
C ASN A 555 20.59 -31.15 7.42
N THR A 556 20.05 -29.95 7.56
CA THR A 556 19.26 -29.55 8.72
C THR A 556 17.81 -30.06 8.61
N ASP A 557 17.05 -29.99 9.70
CA ASP A 557 15.63 -30.37 9.68
C ASP A 557 14.83 -29.49 8.74
N SER A 558 15.13 -28.20 8.70
CA SER A 558 14.49 -27.22 7.79
C SER A 558 14.79 -27.53 6.32
N MET A 559 16.05 -27.85 5.99
CA MET A 559 16.42 -28.30 4.64
C MET A 559 15.71 -29.60 4.26
N THR A 560 15.72 -30.60 5.14
CA THR A 560 15.07 -31.88 4.90
C THR A 560 13.59 -31.73 4.59
N ARG A 561 12.87 -30.94 5.38
CA ARG A 561 11.44 -30.67 5.12
C ARG A 561 11.22 -29.91 3.81
N ALA A 562 12.02 -28.88 3.52
CA ALA A 562 11.91 -28.11 2.28
C ALA A 562 12.20 -28.96 1.04
N ILE A 563 13.22 -29.80 1.06
CA ILE A 563 13.57 -30.72 -0.02
C ILE A 563 12.45 -31.75 -0.23
N ASN A 564 11.96 -32.38 0.84
CA ASN A 564 10.90 -33.38 0.76
C ASN A 564 9.62 -32.79 0.18
N GLU A 565 9.21 -31.60 0.63
CA GLU A 565 8.00 -30.94 0.12
C GLU A 565 8.17 -30.53 -1.35
N THR A 566 9.32 -30.01 -1.74
CA THR A 566 9.60 -29.68 -3.14
C THR A 566 9.56 -30.93 -4.03
N ASN A 567 10.15 -32.04 -3.58
CA ASN A 567 10.12 -33.31 -4.32
C ASN A 567 8.71 -33.89 -4.40
N ARG A 568 7.89 -33.77 -3.34
CA ARG A 568 6.47 -34.15 -3.35
C ARG A 568 5.71 -33.39 -4.43
N ARG A 569 5.83 -32.07 -4.44
CA ARG A 569 5.18 -31.19 -5.44
C ARG A 569 5.66 -31.50 -6.85
N ARG A 570 6.95 -31.70 -7.02
CA ARG A 570 7.57 -32.10 -8.30
C ARG A 570 6.99 -33.40 -8.83
N ALA A 571 6.90 -34.44 -8.00
CA ALA A 571 6.33 -35.73 -8.38
C ALA A 571 4.85 -35.65 -8.79
N ILE A 572 4.04 -34.87 -8.08
CA ILE A 572 2.63 -34.62 -8.41
C ILE A 572 2.50 -33.97 -9.78
N GLN A 573 3.26 -32.88 -10.02
CA GLN A 573 3.24 -32.17 -11.31
C GLN A 573 3.72 -33.04 -12.46
N MET A 574 4.78 -33.81 -12.29
CA MET A 574 5.29 -34.70 -13.34
C MET A 574 4.25 -35.77 -13.73
N ARG A 575 3.63 -36.40 -12.73
CA ARG A 575 2.55 -37.40 -12.98
C ARG A 575 1.38 -36.77 -13.72
N TYR A 576 0.98 -35.56 -13.33
CA TYR A 576 -0.08 -34.83 -14.02
C TYR A 576 0.26 -34.54 -15.48
N ASN A 577 1.50 -34.06 -15.74
CA ASN A 577 1.99 -33.79 -17.09
C ASN A 577 1.98 -35.06 -17.98
N GLU A 578 2.49 -36.17 -17.44
CA GLU A 578 2.50 -37.48 -18.13
C GLU A 578 1.06 -37.93 -18.47
N THR A 579 0.14 -37.86 -17.50
CA THR A 579 -1.26 -38.29 -17.68
C THR A 579 -1.99 -37.47 -18.73
N HIS A 580 -1.68 -36.15 -18.83
CA HIS A 580 -2.38 -35.25 -19.74
C HIS A 580 -1.57 -34.86 -20.99
N GLY A 581 -0.38 -35.45 -21.19
CA GLY A 581 0.47 -35.17 -22.34
C GLY A 581 0.97 -33.73 -22.42
N ILE A 582 1.19 -33.08 -21.26
CA ILE A 582 1.60 -31.68 -21.19
C ILE A 582 3.12 -31.60 -21.24
N THR A 583 3.64 -30.82 -22.19
CA THR A 583 5.06 -30.46 -22.24
C THR A 583 5.26 -29.14 -21.48
N PRO A 584 6.14 -29.11 -20.46
CA PRO A 584 6.41 -27.88 -19.71
C PRO A 584 6.99 -26.77 -20.61
N GLU A 585 6.45 -25.57 -20.50
CA GLU A 585 6.94 -24.39 -21.20
C GLU A 585 7.26 -23.26 -20.22
N SER A 586 8.43 -22.59 -20.42
CA SER A 586 8.78 -21.43 -19.62
C SER A 586 7.80 -20.28 -19.88
N VAL A 587 7.38 -19.62 -18.81
CA VAL A 587 6.48 -18.48 -18.90
C VAL A 587 7.20 -17.33 -19.63
N ARG A 588 6.65 -16.86 -20.74
CA ARG A 588 7.11 -15.63 -21.41
C ARG A 588 6.19 -14.49 -21.00
N LYS A 589 6.63 -13.66 -20.07
CA LYS A 589 5.93 -12.40 -19.76
C LYS A 589 6.71 -11.24 -20.39
N ALA A 590 6.02 -10.40 -21.16
CA ALA A 590 6.57 -9.11 -21.55
C ALA A 590 7.04 -8.36 -20.30
N VAL A 591 8.20 -7.71 -20.37
CA VAL A 591 8.64 -6.78 -19.32
C VAL A 591 7.67 -5.60 -19.41
N ARG A 592 6.52 -5.68 -18.73
CA ARG A 592 5.61 -4.54 -18.61
C ARG A 592 6.32 -3.52 -17.73
N ASP A 593 6.42 -2.30 -18.19
CA ASP A 593 6.84 -1.17 -17.37
C ASP A 593 5.79 -0.97 -16.27
N LEU A 594 6.01 -1.58 -15.11
CA LEU A 594 5.29 -1.24 -13.87
C LEU A 594 5.52 0.24 -13.46
N ILE A 595 6.43 0.89 -14.17
CA ILE A 595 6.83 2.29 -14.01
C ILE A 595 5.88 3.25 -14.74
N SER A 596 4.99 2.78 -15.63
CA SER A 596 4.21 3.70 -16.47
C SER A 596 3.21 4.59 -15.73
N ALA A 597 2.72 4.18 -14.57
CA ALA A 597 1.88 5.05 -13.73
C ALA A 597 2.70 6.00 -12.84
N GLU A 598 3.85 5.54 -12.34
CA GLU A 598 4.76 6.36 -11.51
C GLU A 598 5.70 7.22 -12.38
N GLN A 599 6.17 6.71 -13.54
CA GLN A 599 6.93 7.51 -14.51
C GLN A 599 6.06 8.56 -15.24
N ALA A 600 4.78 8.33 -15.44
CA ALA A 600 3.92 9.39 -15.99
C ALA A 600 3.79 10.58 -15.02
N ALA A 601 3.93 10.37 -13.72
CA ALA A 601 4.03 11.44 -12.74
C ALA A 601 5.43 12.05 -12.70
N GLU A 602 6.51 11.25 -12.79
CA GLU A 602 7.89 11.73 -12.86
C GLU A 602 8.22 12.36 -14.21
N ASP A 603 7.70 11.84 -15.33
CA ASP A 603 7.86 12.44 -16.65
C ASP A 603 7.11 13.77 -16.79
N LYS A 604 5.99 13.97 -16.10
CA LYS A 604 5.36 15.29 -15.95
C LYS A 604 6.27 16.26 -15.21
N VAL A 605 6.86 15.84 -14.09
CA VAL A 605 7.80 16.65 -13.31
C VAL A 605 9.12 16.86 -14.07
N ALA A 606 9.62 15.83 -14.77
CA ALA A 606 10.80 15.93 -15.62
C ALA A 606 10.54 16.74 -16.90
N TYR A 607 9.35 16.68 -17.49
CA TYR A 607 8.94 17.47 -18.64
C TYR A 607 8.75 18.95 -18.25
N GLU A 608 8.22 19.23 -17.08
CA GLU A 608 8.20 20.60 -16.54
C GLU A 608 9.61 21.11 -16.16
N ALA A 609 10.46 20.22 -15.63
CA ALA A 609 11.87 20.56 -15.35
C ALA A 609 12.70 20.74 -16.64
N GLN A 610 12.36 20.08 -17.76
CA GLN A 610 13.00 20.31 -19.06
C GLN A 610 12.57 21.61 -19.75
N LYS A 611 11.46 22.23 -19.34
CA LYS A 611 11.05 23.58 -19.77
C LYS A 611 11.81 24.70 -19.07
N LEU A 612 12.51 24.39 -17.97
CA LEU A 612 13.38 25.37 -17.32
C LEU A 612 14.67 25.55 -18.14
N PRO A 613 15.08 26.79 -18.43
CA PRO A 613 16.32 27.03 -19.16
C PRO A 613 17.49 26.41 -18.40
N LYS A 614 18.44 25.82 -19.13
CA LYS A 614 19.68 25.24 -18.58
C LYS A 614 20.58 26.38 -18.04
N LEU A 615 20.25 26.88 -16.87
CA LEU A 615 20.99 27.92 -16.19
C LEU A 615 22.21 27.31 -15.47
N SER A 616 23.32 28.02 -15.48
CA SER A 616 24.52 27.69 -14.69
C SER A 616 24.24 27.91 -13.19
N PRO A 617 24.99 27.28 -12.27
CA PRO A 617 24.85 27.53 -10.84
C PRO A 617 24.93 29.02 -10.43
N ALA A 618 25.74 29.79 -11.15
CA ALA A 618 25.86 31.25 -10.93
C ALA A 618 24.59 32.00 -11.36
N GLU A 619 23.97 31.62 -12.46
CA GLU A 619 22.70 32.21 -12.93
C GLU A 619 21.51 31.80 -12.04
N ILE A 620 21.51 30.57 -11.51
CA ILE A 620 20.51 30.12 -10.53
C ILE A 620 20.63 30.94 -9.25
N LYS A 621 21.85 31.18 -8.77
CA LYS A 621 22.09 32.01 -7.57
C LYS A 621 21.65 33.46 -7.78
N ALA A 622 21.97 34.05 -8.93
CA ALA A 622 21.54 35.41 -9.28
C ALA A 622 19.99 35.51 -9.34
N LYS A 623 19.31 34.43 -9.80
CA LYS A 623 17.85 34.38 -9.84
C LYS A 623 17.24 34.27 -8.43
N ILE A 624 17.88 33.53 -7.51
CA ILE A 624 17.49 33.44 -6.10
C ILE A 624 17.62 34.81 -5.45
N ASP A 625 18.76 35.52 -5.61
CA ASP A 625 18.99 36.83 -5.06
C ASP A 625 17.99 37.88 -5.59
N GLN A 626 17.61 37.76 -6.87
CA GLN A 626 16.56 38.60 -7.47
C GLN A 626 15.19 38.35 -6.83
N LEU A 627 14.78 37.08 -6.70
CA LEU A 627 13.53 36.71 -6.11
C LEU A 627 13.43 37.11 -4.63
N GLU A 628 14.52 37.00 -3.89
CA GLU A 628 14.60 37.47 -2.50
C GLU A 628 14.35 38.98 -2.41
N THR A 629 14.95 39.76 -3.30
CA THR A 629 14.76 41.21 -3.35
C THR A 629 13.32 41.58 -3.68
N GLU A 630 12.72 40.91 -4.66
CA GLU A 630 11.32 41.13 -5.05
C GLU A 630 10.35 40.69 -3.93
N MET A 631 10.64 39.60 -3.23
CA MET A 631 9.87 39.10 -2.09
C MET A 631 9.88 40.13 -0.92
N LEU A 632 11.06 40.64 -0.57
CA LEU A 632 11.20 41.65 0.49
C LEU A 632 10.50 42.94 0.13
N LYS A 633 10.49 43.34 -1.14
CA LYS A 633 9.77 44.51 -1.63
C LYS A 633 8.27 44.29 -1.52
N ALA A 634 7.73 43.16 -2.02
CA ALA A 634 6.32 42.84 -1.91
C ALA A 634 5.86 42.75 -0.45
N ALA A 635 6.68 42.22 0.46
CA ALA A 635 6.40 42.22 1.89
C ALA A 635 6.37 43.63 2.49
N GLY A 636 7.27 44.51 2.05
CA GLY A 636 7.30 45.93 2.46
C GLY A 636 6.08 46.72 1.95
N ASP A 637 5.57 46.36 0.79
CA ASP A 637 4.38 46.97 0.18
C ASP A 637 3.07 46.32 0.73
N LEU A 638 3.17 45.38 1.71
CA LEU A 638 2.07 44.65 2.35
C LEU A 638 1.32 43.67 1.39
N GLU A 639 1.95 43.29 0.28
CA GLU A 639 1.44 42.31 -0.67
C GLU A 639 1.83 40.88 -0.23
N PHE A 640 1.27 40.41 0.88
CA PHE A 640 1.70 39.18 1.53
C PHE A 640 1.48 37.91 0.67
N GLU A 641 0.43 37.86 -0.14
CA GLU A 641 0.19 36.73 -1.09
C GLU A 641 1.29 36.69 -2.15
N ARG A 642 1.67 37.83 -2.70
CA ARG A 642 2.74 37.96 -3.69
C ARG A 642 4.09 37.61 -3.08
N ALA A 643 4.37 38.04 -1.85
CA ALA A 643 5.58 37.69 -1.12
C ALA A 643 5.67 36.16 -0.87
N ALA A 644 4.54 35.50 -0.57
CA ALA A 644 4.49 34.04 -0.39
C ALA A 644 4.77 33.28 -1.70
N GLU A 645 4.20 33.71 -2.83
CA GLU A 645 4.48 33.12 -4.15
C GLU A 645 5.97 33.22 -4.52
N LEU A 646 6.57 34.40 -4.33
CA LEU A 646 7.98 34.62 -4.62
C LEU A 646 8.92 33.79 -3.72
N ARG A 647 8.57 33.63 -2.44
CA ARG A 647 9.27 32.75 -1.52
C ARG A 647 9.23 31.28 -1.97
N ASP A 648 8.09 30.82 -2.42
CA ASP A 648 7.90 29.42 -2.85
C ASP A 648 8.63 29.17 -4.18
N GLU A 649 8.66 30.16 -5.09
CA GLU A 649 9.48 30.14 -6.29
C GLU A 649 10.99 30.10 -5.95
N MET A 650 11.45 30.95 -5.02
CA MET A 650 12.83 30.98 -4.54
C MET A 650 13.28 29.63 -3.97
N ARG A 651 12.45 29.00 -3.11
CA ARG A 651 12.72 27.65 -2.58
C ARG A 651 12.87 26.57 -3.64
N ASN A 652 12.12 26.68 -4.74
CA ASN A 652 12.27 25.75 -5.86
C ASN A 652 13.61 25.91 -6.57
N TRP A 653 14.12 27.13 -6.73
CA TRP A 653 15.45 27.39 -7.29
C TRP A 653 16.57 26.96 -6.34
N GLU A 654 16.44 27.12 -5.03
CA GLU A 654 17.37 26.62 -4.02
C GLU A 654 17.53 25.10 -4.07
N LYS A 655 16.42 24.35 -4.20
CA LYS A 655 16.44 22.89 -4.37
C LYS A 655 17.19 22.45 -5.64
N LEU A 656 17.15 23.26 -6.70
CA LEU A 656 17.86 23.00 -7.93
C LEU A 656 19.38 23.29 -7.80
N LEU A 657 19.75 24.28 -7.00
CA LEU A 657 21.14 24.60 -6.70
C LEU A 657 21.80 23.49 -5.86
N GLY A 658 21.15 23.00 -4.80
CA GLY A 658 21.66 21.93 -3.95
C GLY A 658 21.81 20.57 -4.64
N LYS A 659 21.14 20.33 -5.77
CA LYS A 659 21.31 19.13 -6.61
C LYS A 659 22.50 19.22 -7.58
N LYS A 660 23.13 20.39 -7.75
CA LYS A 660 24.21 20.63 -8.73
C LYS A 660 25.60 20.85 -8.10
N GLU A 661 25.73 20.88 -6.77
CA GLU A 661 27.04 20.85 -6.11
C GLU A 661 27.43 19.37 -5.90
N PRO A 662 28.49 18.85 -6.56
CA PRO A 662 29.05 17.54 -6.24
C PRO A 662 29.78 17.64 -4.89
N ALA A 663 29.54 16.67 -4.01
CA ALA A 663 30.24 16.47 -2.75
C ALA A 663 31.73 16.16 -2.98
#